data_597bf241209d980260f13ed6744ec004
#
_entry.id   597bf241209d980260f13ed6744ec004
#
_cell.length_a   1.000
_cell.length_b   1.000
_cell.length_c   1.000
_cell.angle_alpha   90.00
_cell.angle_beta   90.00
_cell.angle_gamma   90.00
#
_symmetry.space_group_name_H-M   'P 1'
#
loop_
_entity.id
_entity.type
_entity.pdbx_description
1 polymer ?
#
loop_
_entity_poly.entity_id
_entity_poly.type
_entity_poly.pdbx_seq_one_letter_code
_entity_poly.pdbx_strand_id
1 'polypeptide(L)'
;MNERQKDRPWLMRTYAGHSTAEASNELYRRNLAKGQTGLSVAFDLPTQTGYDPDHILARGEVGRVGVPVSHLGDMRRLFQDIPLEQMNTSMTINATAMWLLALYQVVAEEQGADTSKLQGTTQNDIVKEYLSRGTHVFPPVPSLRLTTDMITYTVNRIPKWNPINICSYHLQEAGATPVQEIAYAMSTAIAVLDAVRDSGQVPGEKFGDVVARISFFVNAGVRFIEEMCKMRAFGRIWDRVTRERYGITNAKQRRFRYGVQVNSLGLTEAQPENNVQRIVLEMLAVTLSKDARARAVQLPAWNEALGLPRPWDQQWSLRIQQVLAHESDLLEYEDIFAGSHVIEAKVDALVEESLAEIDRIQQMGGAMAAVESGYLKSELVSSHAARRARIEGGEEKIVGVNIYESTEPNPLTSDLDGAIMTVDPENEARVVAALHEWRDNRDEARASEALAALKKAAAGTENMMEATVECARAGVTTGEWSWALRDVFGEFRAPTGVSSAPVAVTAEPGSTLALVREKVTRTAADLGVGRLRLLVGKPGLDGHSNGAEQIAVRARDAGFEVVYQGIRLTPEQITDAALAEDVHCVGLSILSGSHAELVPDVLHRLREAGAPDIPVIAGGIIPPADAAALIEAGVAAVFTPKDFGITEIIGRIVDEIRKANKLDPLEVPA
;
A
#
# COMPACT_ATOMS: atom_id res chain seq x y z
N MET A 1 10.12 47.75 -6.90
CA MET A 1 10.29 46.28 -6.74
C MET A 1 9.42 45.64 -7.79
N ASN A 2 9.98 44.94 -8.77
CA ASN A 2 9.17 44.15 -9.69
C ASN A 2 8.38 43.15 -8.87
N GLU A 3 7.06 43.11 -9.01
CA GLU A 3 6.23 42.06 -8.45
C GLU A 3 6.78 40.73 -8.99
N ARG A 4 7.45 39.95 -8.13
CA ARG A 4 7.89 38.59 -8.49
C ARG A 4 6.66 37.77 -8.74
N GLN A 5 6.57 37.17 -9.92
CA GLN A 5 5.44 36.32 -10.27
C GLN A 5 5.48 35.10 -9.36
N LYS A 6 4.45 34.95 -8.52
CA LYS A 6 4.28 33.83 -7.61
C LYS A 6 4.18 32.52 -8.40
N ASP A 7 4.92 31.48 -8.00
CA ASP A 7 4.83 30.15 -8.60
C ASP A 7 3.41 29.58 -8.45
N ARG A 8 3.01 28.72 -9.38
CA ARG A 8 1.77 27.95 -9.22
C ARG A 8 1.95 26.87 -8.15
N PRO A 9 0.99 26.68 -7.25
CA PRO A 9 1.03 25.60 -6.29
C PRO A 9 0.94 24.22 -6.98
N TRP A 10 1.25 23.19 -6.23
CA TRP A 10 1.04 21.77 -6.59
C TRP A 10 -0.47 21.45 -6.72
N LEU A 11 -0.77 20.33 -7.35
CA LEU A 11 -2.12 19.79 -7.33
C LEU A 11 -2.46 19.29 -5.92
N MET A 12 -3.55 19.81 -5.37
CA MET A 12 -4.06 19.43 -4.05
C MET A 12 -5.07 18.31 -4.20
N ARG A 13 -4.77 17.14 -3.64
CA ARG A 13 -5.58 15.94 -3.73
C ARG A 13 -5.97 15.43 -2.36
N THR A 14 -7.12 14.77 -2.30
CA THR A 14 -7.54 13.91 -1.20
C THR A 14 -7.70 12.50 -1.75
N TYR A 15 -7.06 11.53 -1.13
CA TYR A 15 -7.25 10.12 -1.45
C TYR A 15 -8.59 9.68 -0.90
N ALA A 16 -9.52 9.26 -1.74
CA ALA A 16 -10.89 9.02 -1.34
C ALA A 16 -11.56 7.95 -2.20
N GLY A 17 -12.46 7.21 -1.56
CA GLY A 17 -13.30 6.18 -2.12
C GLY A 17 -13.84 5.30 -1.00
N HIS A 18 -15.11 4.98 -1.01
CA HIS A 18 -15.74 4.12 0.01
C HIS A 18 -17.12 3.64 -0.43
N SER A 19 -17.63 2.64 0.24
CA SER A 19 -19.02 2.13 0.19
C SER A 19 -19.47 1.74 -1.22
N THR A 20 -19.95 2.69 -1.99
CA THR A 20 -20.47 2.48 -3.36
C THR A 20 -19.91 3.53 -4.33
N ALA A 21 -20.10 3.32 -5.64
CA ALA A 21 -19.71 4.27 -6.66
C ALA A 21 -20.44 5.62 -6.51
N GLU A 22 -21.72 5.58 -6.15
CA GLU A 22 -22.55 6.77 -5.93
C GLU A 22 -22.08 7.58 -4.73
N ALA A 23 -21.86 6.92 -3.58
CA ALA A 23 -21.37 7.58 -2.36
C ALA A 23 -19.99 8.21 -2.58
N SER A 24 -19.12 7.53 -3.32
CA SER A 24 -17.80 8.05 -3.69
C SER A 24 -17.88 9.23 -4.66
N ASN A 25 -18.78 9.19 -5.65
CA ASN A 25 -19.06 10.31 -6.55
C ASN A 25 -19.49 11.57 -5.77
N GLU A 26 -20.42 11.42 -4.85
CA GLU A 26 -20.88 12.53 -4.01
C GLU A 26 -19.73 13.13 -3.19
N LEU A 27 -18.86 12.29 -2.62
CA LEU A 27 -17.66 12.75 -1.90
C LEU A 27 -16.70 13.52 -2.83
N TYR A 28 -16.45 13.02 -4.05
CA TYR A 28 -15.58 13.71 -5.01
C TYR A 28 -16.13 15.08 -5.40
N ARG A 29 -17.41 15.17 -5.71
CA ARG A 29 -18.07 16.45 -6.05
C ARG A 29 -18.00 17.44 -4.91
N ARG A 30 -18.22 17.00 -3.67
CA ARG A 30 -18.08 17.84 -2.46
C ARG A 30 -16.63 18.33 -2.26
N ASN A 31 -15.64 17.49 -2.47
CA ASN A 31 -14.23 17.85 -2.32
C ASN A 31 -13.79 18.84 -3.42
N LEU A 32 -14.23 18.63 -4.66
CA LEU A 32 -13.99 19.57 -5.76
C LEU A 32 -14.61 20.96 -5.46
N ALA A 33 -15.83 21.01 -4.93
CA ALA A 33 -16.47 22.26 -4.51
C ALA A 33 -15.73 22.98 -3.37
N LYS A 34 -14.92 22.27 -2.56
CA LYS A 34 -14.08 22.82 -1.50
C LYS A 34 -12.68 23.25 -1.95
N GLY A 35 -12.41 23.20 -3.26
CA GLY A 35 -11.14 23.67 -3.84
C GLY A 35 -10.09 22.58 -4.06
N GLN A 36 -10.44 21.31 -4.02
CA GLN A 36 -9.60 20.24 -4.53
C GLN A 36 -9.39 20.42 -6.03
N THR A 37 -8.15 20.25 -6.53
CA THR A 37 -7.81 20.57 -7.92
C THR A 37 -7.52 19.33 -8.79
N GLY A 38 -7.61 18.14 -8.21
CA GLY A 38 -7.49 16.86 -8.92
C GLY A 38 -8.07 15.73 -8.08
N LEU A 39 -8.48 14.64 -8.71
CA LEU A 39 -9.02 13.47 -8.03
C LEU A 39 -7.91 12.46 -7.71
N SER A 40 -8.08 11.73 -6.60
CA SER A 40 -7.28 10.55 -6.26
C SER A 40 -8.23 9.45 -5.78
N VAL A 41 -8.38 8.41 -6.62
CA VAL A 41 -9.36 7.35 -6.41
C VAL A 41 -8.75 6.22 -5.60
N ALA A 42 -9.39 5.90 -4.47
CA ALA A 42 -9.13 4.71 -3.68
C ALA A 42 -10.11 3.59 -4.12
N PHE A 43 -9.59 2.49 -4.65
CA PHE A 43 -10.37 1.31 -4.98
C PHE A 43 -10.34 0.30 -3.83
N ASP A 44 -11.42 -0.48 -3.68
CA ASP A 44 -11.47 -1.54 -2.68
C ASP A 44 -10.56 -2.74 -3.05
N LEU A 45 -10.36 -3.64 -2.11
CA LEU A 45 -9.45 -4.77 -2.31
C LEU A 45 -9.93 -5.77 -3.36
N PRO A 46 -11.23 -6.11 -3.47
CA PRO A 46 -11.71 -6.94 -4.59
C PRO A 46 -11.36 -6.35 -5.95
N THR A 47 -11.63 -5.05 -6.16
CA THR A 47 -11.28 -4.33 -7.40
C THR A 47 -9.77 -4.38 -7.67
N GLN A 48 -8.94 -4.14 -6.64
CA GLN A 48 -7.49 -4.12 -6.77
C GLN A 48 -6.90 -5.50 -7.09
N THR A 49 -7.49 -6.57 -6.59
CA THR A 49 -7.00 -7.94 -6.74
C THR A 49 -7.74 -8.75 -7.82
N GLY A 50 -8.66 -8.10 -8.54
CA GLY A 50 -9.36 -8.71 -9.66
C GLY A 50 -10.33 -9.83 -9.24
N TYR A 51 -11.10 -9.55 -8.18
CA TYR A 51 -12.24 -10.37 -7.78
C TYR A 51 -13.52 -9.58 -7.92
N ASP A 52 -14.60 -10.26 -8.26
CA ASP A 52 -15.93 -9.68 -8.18
C ASP A 52 -16.46 -9.72 -6.73
N PRO A 53 -17.38 -8.82 -6.35
CA PRO A 53 -17.87 -8.71 -4.96
C PRO A 53 -18.57 -9.97 -4.42
N ASP A 54 -19.05 -10.85 -5.28
CA ASP A 54 -19.69 -12.12 -4.92
C ASP A 54 -18.69 -13.27 -4.67
N HIS A 55 -17.38 -13.04 -4.87
CA HIS A 55 -16.35 -14.04 -4.65
C HIS A 55 -16.08 -14.23 -3.14
N ILE A 56 -15.82 -15.49 -2.73
CA ILE A 56 -15.60 -15.84 -1.31
C ILE A 56 -14.51 -15.02 -0.61
N LEU A 57 -13.43 -14.65 -1.32
CA LEU A 57 -12.35 -13.83 -0.78
C LEU A 57 -12.71 -12.34 -0.67
N ALA A 58 -13.76 -11.89 -1.37
CA ALA A 58 -14.23 -10.50 -1.31
C ALA A 58 -15.09 -10.21 -0.08
N ARG A 59 -15.56 -11.25 0.61
CA ARG A 59 -16.43 -11.16 1.77
C ARG A 59 -15.83 -10.27 2.86
N GLY A 60 -16.58 -9.29 3.29
CA GLY A 60 -16.17 -8.32 4.31
C GLY A 60 -15.20 -7.23 3.83
N GLU A 61 -14.83 -7.22 2.54
CA GLU A 61 -13.87 -6.25 1.96
C GLU A 61 -14.52 -5.26 0.99
N VAL A 62 -15.73 -5.55 0.49
CA VAL A 62 -16.42 -4.76 -0.52
C VAL A 62 -16.74 -3.35 0.01
N GLY A 63 -16.20 -2.33 -0.64
CA GLY A 63 -16.46 -0.93 -0.31
C GLY A 63 -15.85 -0.42 1.00
N ARG A 64 -15.05 -1.20 1.71
CA ARG A 64 -14.53 -0.83 3.05
C ARG A 64 -13.35 0.14 2.98
N VAL A 65 -12.32 -0.18 2.24
CA VAL A 65 -11.09 0.63 2.14
C VAL A 65 -10.96 1.36 0.81
N GLY A 66 -12.03 1.43 0.04
CA GLY A 66 -12.07 2.06 -1.27
C GLY A 66 -13.41 1.83 -1.95
N VAL A 67 -13.58 2.37 -3.15
CA VAL A 67 -14.79 2.21 -3.96
C VAL A 67 -14.75 0.90 -4.74
N PRO A 68 -15.81 0.08 -4.70
CA PRO A 68 -15.95 -1.09 -5.55
C PRO A 68 -16.24 -0.66 -7.00
N VAL A 69 -15.48 -1.20 -7.95
CA VAL A 69 -15.72 -1.04 -9.39
C VAL A 69 -15.66 -2.41 -10.05
N SER A 70 -16.82 -3.01 -10.21
CA SER A 70 -16.96 -4.36 -10.74
C SER A 70 -17.16 -4.38 -12.25
N HIS A 71 -17.72 -3.30 -12.83
CA HIS A 71 -18.06 -3.22 -14.24
C HIS A 71 -18.20 -1.76 -14.72
N LEU A 72 -18.44 -1.58 -16.01
CA LEU A 72 -18.58 -0.27 -16.64
C LEU A 72 -19.68 0.60 -16.01
N GLY A 73 -20.75 0.00 -15.53
CA GLY A 73 -21.86 0.70 -14.84
C GLY A 73 -21.40 1.40 -13.57
N ASP A 74 -20.52 0.77 -12.76
CA ASP A 74 -19.94 1.39 -11.57
C ASP A 74 -19.04 2.57 -11.94
N MET A 75 -18.22 2.41 -12.97
CA MET A 75 -17.34 3.49 -13.45
C MET A 75 -18.15 4.69 -13.97
N ARG A 76 -19.28 4.46 -14.66
CA ARG A 76 -20.20 5.54 -15.06
C ARG A 76 -20.75 6.30 -13.87
N ARG A 77 -21.23 5.59 -12.84
CA ARG A 77 -21.75 6.18 -11.59
C ARG A 77 -20.68 6.94 -10.84
N LEU A 78 -19.48 6.38 -10.74
CA LEU A 78 -18.35 6.99 -10.03
C LEU A 78 -17.96 8.35 -10.61
N PHE A 79 -18.03 8.52 -11.93
CA PHE A 79 -17.67 9.75 -12.63
C PHE A 79 -18.87 10.53 -13.20
N GLN A 80 -20.07 10.23 -12.72
CA GLN A 80 -21.27 10.96 -13.11
C GLN A 80 -21.12 12.46 -12.79
N ASP A 81 -21.46 13.32 -13.74
CA ASP A 81 -21.35 14.79 -13.63
C ASP A 81 -19.93 15.34 -13.37
N ILE A 82 -18.90 14.53 -13.59
CA ILE A 82 -17.50 14.95 -13.53
C ILE A 82 -16.93 14.96 -14.95
N PRO A 83 -16.56 16.12 -15.52
CA PRO A 83 -16.06 16.22 -16.90
C PRO A 83 -14.64 15.66 -17.00
N LEU A 84 -14.49 14.43 -17.51
CA LEU A 84 -13.21 13.71 -17.53
C LEU A 84 -12.15 14.39 -18.41
N GLU A 85 -12.52 15.06 -19.50
CA GLU A 85 -11.59 15.80 -20.35
C GLU A 85 -10.88 16.95 -19.60
N GLN A 86 -11.53 17.51 -18.58
CA GLN A 86 -11.00 18.66 -17.82
C GLN A 86 -10.37 18.25 -16.49
N MET A 87 -10.63 17.02 -16.03
CA MET A 87 -10.21 16.55 -14.72
C MET A 87 -8.85 15.84 -14.78
N ASN A 88 -7.99 16.13 -13.80
CA ASN A 88 -6.78 15.33 -13.58
C ASN A 88 -7.10 14.23 -12.55
N THR A 89 -7.18 12.98 -13.02
CA THR A 89 -7.57 11.84 -12.19
C THR A 89 -6.38 10.92 -11.93
N SER A 90 -6.09 10.66 -10.65
CA SER A 90 -5.12 9.66 -10.22
C SER A 90 -5.85 8.40 -9.75
N MET A 91 -5.43 7.25 -10.23
CA MET A 91 -5.96 5.94 -9.84
C MET A 91 -4.86 5.14 -9.13
N THR A 92 -5.08 4.85 -7.84
CA THR A 92 -4.19 4.00 -7.06
C THR A 92 -4.55 2.54 -7.32
N ILE A 93 -4.10 2.03 -8.46
CA ILE A 93 -4.42 0.70 -8.96
C ILE A 93 -3.21 0.09 -9.67
N ASN A 94 -2.98 -1.21 -9.50
CA ASN A 94 -1.78 -1.89 -9.98
C ASN A 94 -2.11 -3.13 -10.82
N ALA A 95 -2.39 -4.28 -10.24
CA ALA A 95 -2.63 -5.51 -11.00
C ALA A 95 -3.78 -5.40 -12.01
N THR A 96 -4.83 -4.65 -11.67
CA THR A 96 -5.99 -4.40 -12.54
C THR A 96 -5.95 -3.02 -13.22
N ALA A 97 -4.78 -2.35 -13.24
CA ALA A 97 -4.64 -1.00 -13.79
C ALA A 97 -5.07 -0.88 -15.25
N MET A 98 -4.72 -1.86 -16.09
CA MET A 98 -5.12 -1.91 -17.50
C MET A 98 -6.65 -1.94 -17.65
N TRP A 99 -7.32 -2.74 -16.82
CA TRP A 99 -8.78 -2.87 -16.79
C TRP A 99 -9.46 -1.57 -16.37
N LEU A 100 -9.01 -0.96 -15.27
CA LEU A 100 -9.62 0.28 -14.77
C LEU A 100 -9.40 1.46 -15.72
N LEU A 101 -8.25 1.53 -16.42
CA LEU A 101 -8.04 2.53 -17.45
C LEU A 101 -8.96 2.29 -18.65
N ALA A 102 -9.20 1.05 -19.05
CA ALA A 102 -10.13 0.73 -20.12
C ALA A 102 -11.55 1.18 -19.78
N LEU A 103 -12.05 0.87 -18.59
CA LEU A 103 -13.34 1.36 -18.11
C LEU A 103 -13.42 2.89 -18.10
N TYR A 104 -12.39 3.56 -17.60
CA TYR A 104 -12.32 5.02 -17.58
C TYR A 104 -12.34 5.65 -18.97
N GLN A 105 -11.60 5.06 -19.92
CA GLN A 105 -11.57 5.51 -21.31
C GLN A 105 -12.94 5.38 -21.94
N VAL A 106 -13.63 4.25 -21.78
CA VAL A 106 -14.97 4.02 -22.34
C VAL A 106 -15.97 5.04 -21.77
N VAL A 107 -15.93 5.31 -20.46
CA VAL A 107 -16.78 6.35 -19.85
C VAL A 107 -16.47 7.74 -20.41
N ALA A 108 -15.19 8.07 -20.63
CA ALA A 108 -14.81 9.34 -21.22
C ALA A 108 -15.32 9.47 -22.68
N GLU A 109 -15.23 8.41 -23.46
CA GLU A 109 -15.78 8.35 -24.84
C GLU A 109 -17.32 8.54 -24.83
N GLU A 110 -18.03 7.90 -23.90
CA GLU A 110 -19.48 8.08 -23.71
C GLU A 110 -19.85 9.50 -23.29
N GLN A 111 -19.00 10.21 -22.55
CA GLN A 111 -19.16 11.63 -22.25
C GLN A 111 -18.83 12.54 -23.44
N GLY A 112 -18.38 12.00 -24.58
CA GLY A 112 -17.95 12.76 -25.76
C GLY A 112 -16.59 13.43 -25.59
N ALA A 113 -15.78 13.00 -24.63
CA ALA A 113 -14.44 13.54 -24.40
C ALA A 113 -13.46 13.10 -25.49
N ASP A 114 -12.57 14.02 -25.87
CA ASP A 114 -11.40 13.69 -26.68
C ASP A 114 -10.37 12.96 -25.82
N THR A 115 -10.18 11.66 -26.07
CA THR A 115 -9.27 10.81 -25.28
C THR A 115 -7.83 11.33 -25.30
N SER A 116 -7.40 12.02 -26.36
CA SER A 116 -6.08 12.64 -26.45
C SER A 116 -5.86 13.78 -25.43
N LYS A 117 -6.94 14.29 -24.85
CA LYS A 117 -6.90 15.36 -23.84
C LYS A 117 -6.98 14.84 -22.41
N LEU A 118 -7.33 13.58 -22.19
CA LEU A 118 -7.42 12.99 -20.85
C LEU A 118 -6.10 13.15 -20.10
N GLN A 119 -6.20 13.63 -18.88
CA GLN A 119 -5.06 13.88 -17.98
C GLN A 119 -5.22 13.09 -16.71
N GLY A 120 -4.20 12.37 -16.34
CA GLY A 120 -4.27 11.55 -15.14
C GLY A 120 -3.06 10.67 -14.97
N THR A 121 -3.22 9.72 -14.05
CA THR A 121 -2.16 8.77 -13.69
C THR A 121 -2.80 7.47 -13.25
N THR A 122 -2.33 6.35 -13.76
CA THR A 122 -2.52 5.04 -13.14
C THR A 122 -1.23 4.66 -12.43
N GLN A 123 -1.31 4.12 -11.20
CA GLN A 123 -0.12 3.73 -10.46
C GLN A 123 0.63 2.62 -11.17
N ASN A 124 -0.02 1.50 -11.46
CA ASN A 124 0.48 0.44 -12.35
C ASN A 124 1.93 -0.01 -12.05
N ASP A 125 2.37 0.12 -10.80
CA ASP A 125 3.68 -0.33 -10.31
C ASP A 125 3.51 -1.67 -9.62
N ILE A 126 3.75 -2.74 -10.38
CA ILE A 126 3.57 -4.09 -9.86
C ILE A 126 4.73 -4.55 -8.97
N VAL A 127 5.94 -4.00 -9.17
CA VAL A 127 7.13 -4.43 -8.41
C VAL A 127 6.95 -4.15 -6.93
N LYS A 128 6.48 -2.96 -6.57
CA LYS A 128 6.24 -2.62 -5.16
C LYS A 128 5.11 -3.47 -4.53
N GLU A 129 4.19 -4.01 -5.34
CA GLU A 129 3.14 -4.90 -4.83
C GLU A 129 3.69 -6.23 -4.33
N TYR A 130 4.71 -6.76 -5.00
CA TYR A 130 5.41 -7.96 -4.52
C TYR A 130 6.19 -7.70 -3.22
N LEU A 131 6.60 -6.46 -2.98
CA LEU A 131 7.50 -6.10 -1.87
C LEU A 131 6.75 -5.68 -0.60
N SER A 132 5.62 -4.98 -0.73
CA SER A 132 5.05 -4.28 0.43
C SER A 132 3.53 -4.35 0.56
N ARG A 133 2.77 -4.13 -0.52
CA ARG A 133 1.32 -3.96 -0.43
C ARG A 133 0.52 -5.22 -0.73
N GLY A 134 1.08 -6.13 -1.53
CA GLY A 134 0.51 -7.45 -1.78
C GLY A 134 -0.75 -7.50 -2.65
N THR A 135 -1.12 -6.44 -3.38
CA THR A 135 -2.26 -6.48 -4.33
C THR A 135 -1.84 -6.93 -5.73
N HIS A 136 -0.80 -7.77 -5.84
CA HIS A 136 -0.42 -8.44 -7.08
C HIS A 136 -1.36 -9.64 -7.37
N VAL A 137 -1.46 -10.03 -8.62
CA VAL A 137 -2.26 -11.19 -9.07
C VAL A 137 -1.38 -12.16 -9.86
N PHE A 138 -0.77 -11.69 -10.93
CA PHE A 138 -0.03 -12.50 -11.89
C PHE A 138 1.46 -12.58 -11.54
N PRO A 139 2.19 -13.57 -12.10
CA PRO A 139 3.64 -13.63 -11.98
C PRO A 139 4.36 -12.36 -12.48
N PRO A 140 5.60 -12.11 -12.04
CA PRO A 140 6.35 -10.90 -12.38
C PRO A 140 6.44 -10.59 -13.87
N VAL A 141 6.80 -11.55 -14.71
CA VAL A 141 6.99 -11.33 -16.16
C VAL A 141 5.68 -10.97 -16.87
N PRO A 142 4.56 -11.71 -16.73
CA PRO A 142 3.26 -11.28 -17.27
C PRO A 142 2.79 -9.93 -16.75
N SER A 143 3.01 -9.63 -15.48
CA SER A 143 2.65 -8.34 -14.90
C SER A 143 3.42 -7.18 -15.53
N LEU A 144 4.72 -7.35 -15.76
CA LEU A 144 5.54 -6.37 -16.45
C LEU A 144 5.08 -6.18 -17.90
N ARG A 145 4.61 -7.27 -18.57
CA ARG A 145 4.04 -7.18 -19.91
C ARG A 145 2.75 -6.35 -19.92
N LEU A 146 1.83 -6.55 -18.98
CA LEU A 146 0.62 -5.72 -18.84
C LEU A 146 0.97 -4.23 -18.69
N THR A 147 1.97 -3.94 -17.84
CA THR A 147 2.48 -2.57 -17.66
C THR A 147 3.06 -2.00 -18.96
N THR A 148 3.87 -2.77 -19.68
CA THR A 148 4.47 -2.38 -20.97
C THR A 148 3.41 -2.10 -22.02
N ASP A 149 2.44 -3.00 -22.19
CA ASP A 149 1.36 -2.85 -23.16
C ASP A 149 0.51 -1.60 -22.90
N MET A 150 0.24 -1.31 -21.63
CA MET A 150 -0.48 -0.10 -21.22
C MET A 150 0.33 1.18 -21.50
N ILE A 151 1.64 1.18 -21.25
CA ILE A 151 2.52 2.31 -21.56
C ILE A 151 2.54 2.59 -23.06
N THR A 152 2.76 1.57 -23.85
CA THR A 152 2.86 1.70 -25.31
C THR A 152 1.55 2.13 -25.97
N TYR A 153 0.43 1.65 -25.45
CA TYR A 153 -0.90 2.10 -25.86
C TYR A 153 -1.14 3.58 -25.54
N THR A 154 -0.88 4.00 -24.29
CA THR A 154 -1.20 5.35 -23.81
C THR A 154 -0.35 6.42 -24.48
N VAL A 155 0.93 6.17 -24.75
CA VAL A 155 1.80 7.12 -25.49
C VAL A 155 1.21 7.49 -26.85
N ASN A 156 0.51 6.57 -27.50
CA ASN A 156 -0.09 6.80 -28.82
C ASN A 156 -1.54 7.30 -28.76
N ARG A 157 -2.35 6.83 -27.80
CA ARG A 157 -3.80 7.08 -27.76
C ARG A 157 -4.23 8.11 -26.72
N ILE A 158 -3.51 8.19 -25.60
CA ILE A 158 -3.83 9.09 -24.47
C ILE A 158 -2.54 9.84 -24.05
N PRO A 159 -1.94 10.67 -24.91
CA PRO A 159 -0.57 11.16 -24.77
C PRO A 159 -0.32 12.05 -23.55
N LYS A 160 -1.36 12.51 -22.86
CA LYS A 160 -1.24 13.30 -21.61
C LYS A 160 -1.39 12.47 -20.33
N TRP A 161 -1.67 11.17 -20.45
CA TRP A 161 -1.76 10.24 -19.33
C TRP A 161 -0.39 9.79 -18.86
N ASN A 162 -0.20 9.62 -17.56
CA ASN A 162 0.97 8.94 -16.98
C ASN A 162 0.57 7.48 -16.74
N PRO A 163 1.00 6.55 -17.61
CA PRO A 163 0.54 5.15 -17.54
C PRO A 163 1.18 4.35 -16.41
N ILE A 164 2.20 4.90 -15.80
CA ILE A 164 2.85 4.34 -14.62
C ILE A 164 3.26 5.46 -13.65
N ASN A 165 3.18 5.14 -12.38
CA ASN A 165 3.64 5.97 -11.28
C ASN A 165 4.47 5.10 -10.35
N ILE A 166 5.79 5.07 -10.57
CA ILE A 166 6.74 4.29 -9.78
C ILE A 166 6.62 4.68 -8.31
N CYS A 167 6.25 3.73 -7.49
CA CYS A 167 5.80 4.01 -6.13
C CYS A 167 6.81 3.57 -5.08
N SER A 168 7.54 4.50 -4.49
CA SER A 168 8.38 4.25 -3.33
C SER A 168 7.67 4.46 -1.99
N TYR A 169 6.46 5.06 -1.99
CA TYR A 169 5.67 5.31 -0.79
C TYR A 169 5.53 4.05 0.09
N HIS A 170 5.06 2.94 -0.48
CA HIS A 170 4.87 1.71 0.27
C HIS A 170 6.18 1.01 0.65
N LEU A 171 7.29 1.30 -0.04
CA LEU A 171 8.61 0.77 0.35
C LEU A 171 9.06 1.38 1.67
N GLN A 172 8.85 2.69 1.87
CA GLN A 172 9.14 3.36 3.13
C GLN A 172 8.24 2.81 4.26
N GLU A 173 6.96 2.56 3.99
CA GLU A 173 6.05 1.92 4.93
C GLU A 173 6.51 0.50 5.30
N ALA A 174 7.12 -0.22 4.36
CA ALA A 174 7.73 -1.53 4.61
C ALA A 174 9.09 -1.47 5.31
N GLY A 175 9.57 -0.28 5.65
CA GLY A 175 10.81 -0.06 6.40
C GLY A 175 12.02 0.32 5.56
N ALA A 176 11.86 0.68 4.29
CA ALA A 176 12.97 1.14 3.46
C ALA A 176 13.67 2.37 4.06
N THR A 177 14.98 2.35 4.04
CA THR A 177 15.80 3.54 4.28
C THR A 177 15.71 4.49 3.06
N PRO A 178 16.09 5.77 3.19
CA PRO A 178 16.12 6.69 2.03
C PRO A 178 16.92 6.15 0.83
N VAL A 179 18.02 5.47 1.07
CA VAL A 179 18.85 4.83 0.03
C VAL A 179 18.09 3.69 -0.65
N GLN A 180 17.51 2.79 0.12
CA GLN A 180 16.71 1.67 -0.40
C GLN A 180 15.48 2.17 -1.18
N GLU A 181 14.82 3.21 -0.68
CA GLU A 181 13.67 3.82 -1.36
C GLU A 181 14.04 4.33 -2.75
N ILE A 182 15.14 5.09 -2.87
CA ILE A 182 15.65 5.58 -4.14
C ILE A 182 16.07 4.41 -5.04
N ALA A 183 16.89 3.50 -4.53
CA ALA A 183 17.49 2.43 -5.33
C ALA A 183 16.43 1.47 -5.89
N TYR A 184 15.43 1.08 -5.07
CA TYR A 184 14.40 0.14 -5.50
C TYR A 184 13.42 0.77 -6.49
N ALA A 185 13.04 2.04 -6.27
CA ALA A 185 12.20 2.76 -7.22
C ALA A 185 12.91 2.97 -8.57
N MET A 186 14.20 3.35 -8.55
CA MET A 186 14.98 3.52 -9.79
C MET A 186 15.21 2.18 -10.50
N SER A 187 15.46 1.10 -9.78
CA SER A 187 15.59 -0.24 -10.36
C SER A 187 14.28 -0.71 -11.01
N THR A 188 13.13 -0.39 -10.40
CA THR A 188 11.81 -0.61 -10.99
C THR A 188 11.64 0.20 -12.28
N ALA A 189 12.00 1.49 -12.25
CA ALA A 189 11.92 2.35 -13.44
C ALA A 189 12.80 1.83 -14.59
N ILE A 190 14.01 1.35 -14.28
CA ILE A 190 14.91 0.74 -15.26
C ILE A 190 14.28 -0.53 -15.85
N ALA A 191 13.75 -1.43 -15.02
CA ALA A 191 13.10 -2.65 -15.51
C ALA A 191 11.93 -2.36 -16.44
N VAL A 192 11.12 -1.37 -16.12
CA VAL A 192 9.98 -0.94 -16.96
C VAL A 192 10.46 -0.33 -18.27
N LEU A 193 11.43 0.57 -18.25
CA LEU A 193 11.96 1.22 -19.46
C LEU A 193 12.67 0.22 -20.37
N ASP A 194 13.44 -0.72 -19.82
CA ASP A 194 14.06 -1.80 -20.57
C ASP A 194 13.00 -2.67 -21.25
N ALA A 195 11.95 -3.07 -20.53
CA ALA A 195 10.86 -3.87 -21.08
C ALA A 195 10.11 -3.14 -22.21
N VAL A 196 9.85 -1.83 -22.07
CA VAL A 196 9.22 -1.04 -23.14
C VAL A 196 10.12 -0.94 -24.36
N ARG A 197 11.42 -0.68 -24.17
CA ARG A 197 12.40 -0.62 -25.28
C ARG A 197 12.48 -1.96 -25.99
N ASP A 198 12.64 -3.04 -25.25
CA ASP A 198 12.88 -4.38 -25.77
C ASP A 198 11.62 -4.99 -26.41
N SER A 199 10.41 -4.49 -26.08
CA SER A 199 9.15 -4.87 -26.73
C SER A 199 9.10 -4.48 -28.21
N GLY A 200 9.86 -3.46 -28.64
CA GLY A 200 9.83 -2.91 -29.98
C GLY A 200 8.51 -2.22 -30.38
N GLN A 201 7.53 -2.09 -29.46
CA GLN A 201 6.22 -1.50 -29.73
C GLN A 201 6.27 0.04 -29.85
N VAL A 202 7.34 0.68 -29.39
CA VAL A 202 7.54 2.14 -29.49
C VAL A 202 8.74 2.44 -30.38
N PRO A 203 8.59 3.24 -31.46
CA PRO A 203 9.71 3.69 -32.25
C PRO A 203 10.74 4.44 -31.41
N GLY A 204 12.04 4.26 -31.71
CA GLY A 204 13.14 4.85 -30.93
C GLY A 204 13.06 6.37 -30.78
N GLU A 205 12.60 7.09 -31.81
CA GLU A 205 12.40 8.54 -31.78
C GLU A 205 11.30 8.98 -30.80
N LYS A 206 10.35 8.09 -30.46
CA LYS A 206 9.27 8.34 -29.48
C LYS A 206 9.63 7.88 -28.07
N PHE A 207 10.76 7.21 -27.87
CA PHE A 207 11.10 6.68 -26.54
C PHE A 207 11.27 7.80 -25.49
N GLY A 208 11.70 9.00 -25.92
CA GLY A 208 11.71 10.17 -25.04
C GLY A 208 10.33 10.56 -24.51
N ASP A 209 9.27 10.30 -25.26
CA ASP A 209 7.89 10.56 -24.81
C ASP A 209 7.45 9.53 -23.76
N VAL A 210 7.90 8.27 -23.87
CA VAL A 210 7.73 7.27 -22.82
C VAL A 210 8.37 7.75 -21.51
N VAL A 211 9.66 8.10 -21.55
CA VAL A 211 10.39 8.63 -20.40
C VAL A 211 9.68 9.84 -19.79
N ALA A 212 9.19 10.75 -20.64
CA ALA A 212 8.45 11.93 -20.23
C ALA A 212 7.10 11.61 -19.55
N ARG A 213 6.57 10.41 -19.65
CA ARG A 213 5.32 9.96 -19.01
C ARG A 213 5.52 9.05 -17.82
N ILE A 214 6.75 8.62 -17.54
CA ILE A 214 7.05 8.01 -16.25
C ILE A 214 6.91 9.06 -15.15
N SER A 215 6.12 8.77 -14.15
CA SER A 215 5.97 9.59 -12.95
C SER A 215 6.33 8.75 -11.72
N PHE A 216 6.52 9.42 -10.59
CA PHE A 216 6.86 8.77 -9.34
C PHE A 216 5.84 9.13 -8.26
N PHE A 217 5.66 8.23 -7.30
CA PHE A 217 4.85 8.46 -6.12
C PHE A 217 5.67 8.07 -4.89
N VAL A 218 6.09 9.10 -4.16
CA VAL A 218 7.07 8.93 -3.08
C VAL A 218 6.44 9.19 -1.72
N ASN A 219 7.17 8.86 -0.68
CA ASN A 219 6.84 9.17 0.70
C ASN A 219 7.77 10.25 1.24
N ALA A 220 7.34 10.94 2.31
CA ALA A 220 8.19 11.84 3.07
C ALA A 220 7.84 11.74 4.56
N GLY A 221 8.82 11.40 5.36
CA GLY A 221 8.69 11.30 6.81
C GLY A 221 9.05 12.61 7.54
N VAL A 222 8.94 12.60 8.85
CA VAL A 222 9.12 13.77 9.72
C VAL A 222 10.55 14.34 9.71
N ARG A 223 11.56 13.58 9.28
CA ARG A 223 12.95 14.04 9.12
C ARG A 223 13.10 14.90 7.86
N PHE A 224 12.36 15.98 7.77
CA PHE A 224 12.07 16.74 6.56
C PHE A 224 13.31 17.24 5.79
N ILE A 225 14.43 17.53 6.44
CA ILE A 225 15.69 17.91 5.76
C ILE A 225 16.26 16.72 4.98
N GLU A 226 16.30 15.53 5.58
CA GLU A 226 16.77 14.30 4.93
C GLU A 226 15.85 13.90 3.77
N GLU A 227 14.55 13.98 3.99
CA GLU A 227 13.53 13.72 2.97
C GLU A 227 13.63 14.68 1.78
N MET A 228 13.85 15.97 2.03
CA MET A 228 14.10 16.95 0.98
C MET A 228 15.36 16.62 0.17
N CYS A 229 16.46 16.22 0.84
CA CYS A 229 17.67 15.76 0.16
C CYS A 229 17.40 14.50 -0.68
N LYS A 230 16.58 13.58 -0.19
CA LYS A 230 16.13 12.40 -0.93
C LYS A 230 15.44 12.79 -2.24
N MET A 231 14.52 13.77 -2.22
CA MET A 231 13.85 14.23 -3.46
C MET A 231 14.84 14.84 -4.46
N ARG A 232 15.84 15.57 -4.00
CA ARG A 232 16.91 16.10 -4.86
C ARG A 232 17.77 14.97 -5.45
N ALA A 233 18.11 13.97 -4.64
CA ALA A 233 18.87 12.80 -5.08
C ALA A 233 18.10 11.99 -6.15
N PHE A 234 16.80 11.75 -5.96
CA PHE A 234 15.94 11.15 -6.97
C PHE A 234 16.03 11.89 -8.32
N GLY A 235 15.95 13.22 -8.30
CA GLY A 235 16.06 14.03 -9.50
C GLY A 235 17.39 13.87 -10.23
N ARG A 236 18.51 13.84 -9.49
CA ARG A 236 19.87 13.67 -10.06
C ARG A 236 20.08 12.28 -10.66
N ILE A 237 19.65 11.22 -9.94
CA ILE A 237 19.78 9.85 -10.43
C ILE A 237 18.90 9.64 -11.66
N TRP A 238 17.66 10.16 -11.66
CA TRP A 238 16.75 10.06 -12.80
C TRP A 238 17.33 10.74 -14.06
N ASP A 239 17.85 11.98 -13.93
CA ASP A 239 18.51 12.67 -15.04
C ASP A 239 19.70 11.87 -15.58
N ARG A 240 20.53 11.34 -14.67
CA ARG A 240 21.70 10.53 -15.04
C ARG A 240 21.29 9.25 -15.76
N VAL A 241 20.39 8.46 -15.21
CA VAL A 241 19.92 7.19 -15.78
C VAL A 241 19.30 7.40 -17.16
N THR A 242 18.41 8.39 -17.29
CA THR A 242 17.72 8.64 -18.55
C THR A 242 18.63 9.19 -19.64
N ARG A 243 19.66 9.96 -19.27
CA ARG A 243 20.66 10.48 -20.18
C ARG A 243 21.68 9.40 -20.60
N GLU A 244 22.26 8.69 -19.64
CA GLU A 244 23.40 7.79 -19.89
C GLU A 244 22.97 6.41 -20.39
N ARG A 245 21.89 5.83 -19.85
CA ARG A 245 21.42 4.50 -20.25
C ARG A 245 20.50 4.54 -21.48
N TYR A 246 19.64 5.58 -21.58
CA TYR A 246 18.62 5.66 -22.63
C TYR A 246 18.89 6.74 -23.68
N GLY A 247 19.94 7.53 -23.56
CA GLY A 247 20.35 8.52 -24.56
C GLY A 247 19.37 9.69 -24.74
N ILE A 248 18.53 9.97 -23.75
CA ILE A 248 17.56 11.06 -23.86
C ILE A 248 18.26 12.41 -23.78
N THR A 249 18.25 13.18 -24.85
CA THR A 249 18.92 14.50 -24.94
C THR A 249 18.05 15.65 -24.42
N ASN A 250 16.74 15.55 -24.58
CA ASN A 250 15.81 16.61 -24.19
C ASN A 250 15.63 16.66 -22.66
N ALA A 251 16.14 17.73 -22.03
CA ALA A 251 16.06 17.92 -20.57
C ALA A 251 14.61 17.97 -20.03
N LYS A 252 13.62 18.41 -20.83
CA LYS A 252 12.22 18.41 -20.40
C LYS A 252 11.66 16.99 -20.26
N GLN A 253 12.14 16.05 -21.10
CA GLN A 253 11.74 14.64 -21.02
C GLN A 253 12.40 13.91 -19.84
N ARG A 254 13.59 14.33 -19.42
CA ARG A 254 14.34 13.77 -18.28
C ARG A 254 13.93 14.33 -16.92
N ARG A 255 12.97 15.27 -16.87
CA ARG A 255 12.57 15.89 -15.60
C ARG A 255 11.96 14.86 -14.66
N PHE A 256 12.52 14.73 -13.46
CA PHE A 256 11.89 13.98 -12.37
C PHE A 256 10.58 14.65 -11.96
N ARG A 257 9.50 13.91 -11.99
CA ARG A 257 8.15 14.40 -11.65
C ARG A 257 7.49 13.40 -10.72
N TYR A 258 7.07 13.88 -9.57
CA TYR A 258 6.44 13.04 -8.59
C TYR A 258 5.22 13.68 -7.93
N GLY A 259 4.29 12.81 -7.55
CA GLY A 259 3.32 13.07 -6.51
C GLY A 259 3.82 12.51 -5.19
N VAL A 260 3.23 12.93 -4.11
CA VAL A 260 3.58 12.47 -2.76
C VAL A 260 2.32 12.29 -1.93
N GLN A 261 2.30 11.23 -1.14
CA GLN A 261 1.56 11.18 0.11
C GLN A 261 2.61 11.20 1.22
N VAL A 262 2.45 12.09 2.19
CA VAL A 262 3.36 12.12 3.33
C VAL A 262 3.05 10.97 4.29
N ASN A 263 3.97 10.66 5.18
CA ASN A 263 4.00 9.39 5.92
C ASN A 263 2.84 9.23 6.90
N SER A 264 1.85 8.39 6.57
CA SER A 264 0.74 8.05 7.47
C SER A 264 1.13 7.08 8.59
N LEU A 265 2.06 6.16 8.35
CA LEU A 265 2.54 5.22 9.38
C LEU A 265 3.42 5.88 10.46
N GLY A 266 3.88 7.10 10.24
CA GLY A 266 4.54 7.92 11.24
C GLY A 266 3.58 8.59 12.22
N LEU A 267 2.28 8.56 11.94
CA LEU A 267 1.24 9.10 12.82
C LEU A 267 1.00 8.15 13.99
N THR A 268 0.65 8.73 15.15
CA THR A 268 0.46 7.95 16.38
C THR A 268 -0.97 8.07 16.88
N GLU A 269 -1.46 7.00 17.49
CA GLU A 269 -2.71 6.99 18.23
C GLU A 269 -2.56 7.72 19.58
N ALA A 270 -1.39 7.57 20.21
CA ALA A 270 -1.06 8.29 21.42
C ALA A 270 -0.84 9.77 21.10
N GLN A 271 -1.54 10.66 21.81
CA GLN A 271 -1.51 12.11 21.61
C GLN A 271 -1.71 12.51 20.12
N PRO A 272 -2.86 12.15 19.51
CA PRO A 272 -3.08 12.30 18.06
C PRO A 272 -3.08 13.76 17.59
N GLU A 273 -3.26 14.73 18.48
CA GLU A 273 -3.11 16.15 18.21
C GLU A 273 -1.72 16.52 17.67
N ASN A 274 -0.67 15.76 18.04
CA ASN A 274 0.68 15.95 17.52
C ASN A 274 0.83 15.55 16.05
N ASN A 275 -0.11 14.80 15.49
CA ASN A 275 -0.05 14.37 14.11
C ASN A 275 -0.18 15.54 13.13
N VAL A 276 -0.88 16.61 13.51
CA VAL A 276 -0.98 17.81 12.67
C VAL A 276 0.41 18.42 12.42
N GLN A 277 1.24 18.54 13.47
CA GLN A 277 2.61 19.05 13.35
C GLN A 277 3.49 18.10 12.53
N ARG A 278 3.36 16.79 12.70
CA ARG A 278 4.08 15.80 11.89
C ARG A 278 3.76 15.97 10.40
N ILE A 279 2.48 16.01 10.04
CA ILE A 279 2.01 16.21 8.67
C ILE A 279 2.55 17.50 8.05
N VAL A 280 2.57 18.62 8.82
CA VAL A 280 3.13 19.90 8.34
C VAL A 280 4.63 19.76 8.06
N LEU A 281 5.43 19.17 8.96
CA LEU A 281 6.86 18.95 8.76
C LEU A 281 7.15 18.06 7.54
N GLU A 282 6.40 16.98 7.39
CA GLU A 282 6.50 16.08 6.24
C GLU A 282 6.14 16.77 4.93
N MET A 283 5.14 17.66 4.95
CA MET A 283 4.78 18.46 3.80
C MET A 283 5.87 19.47 3.43
N LEU A 284 6.57 20.07 4.40
CA LEU A 284 7.70 20.95 4.16
C LEU A 284 8.83 20.22 3.40
N ALA A 285 9.08 18.96 3.69
CA ALA A 285 10.08 18.14 2.98
C ALA A 285 9.93 18.16 1.45
N VAL A 286 8.69 18.23 0.96
CA VAL A 286 8.36 18.11 -0.47
C VAL A 286 7.93 19.41 -1.12
N THR A 287 7.91 20.51 -0.38
CA THR A 287 7.47 21.82 -0.88
C THR A 287 8.52 22.92 -0.78
N LEU A 288 9.43 22.87 0.21
CA LEU A 288 10.42 23.92 0.46
C LEU A 288 11.43 24.09 -0.66
N SER A 289 11.99 22.99 -1.20
CA SER A 289 12.95 23.08 -2.30
C SER A 289 12.21 23.26 -3.62
N LYS A 290 12.36 24.41 -4.27
CA LYS A 290 11.75 24.69 -5.58
C LYS A 290 12.20 23.69 -6.65
N ASP A 291 13.48 23.33 -6.65
CA ASP A 291 14.05 22.40 -7.64
C ASP A 291 13.55 20.94 -7.48
N ALA A 292 13.09 20.60 -6.28
CA ALA A 292 12.59 19.28 -5.97
C ALA A 292 11.13 19.29 -5.47
N ARG A 293 10.36 20.33 -5.78
CA ARG A 293 8.97 20.48 -5.33
C ARG A 293 8.06 19.44 -5.99
N ALA A 294 7.22 18.82 -5.18
CA ALA A 294 6.20 17.88 -5.63
C ALA A 294 5.21 18.51 -6.62
N ARG A 295 4.74 17.72 -7.58
CA ARG A 295 3.71 18.14 -8.55
C ARG A 295 2.30 17.98 -8.03
N ALA A 296 2.09 17.00 -7.16
CA ALA A 296 0.83 16.77 -6.49
C ALA A 296 1.12 16.33 -5.05
N VAL A 297 0.33 16.82 -4.11
CA VAL A 297 0.44 16.46 -2.70
C VAL A 297 -0.91 15.96 -2.21
N GLN A 298 -0.88 14.86 -1.48
CA GLN A 298 -1.98 14.41 -0.65
C GLN A 298 -1.45 14.16 0.76
N LEU A 299 -2.26 14.50 1.75
CA LEU A 299 -1.92 14.38 3.15
C LEU A 299 -2.87 13.36 3.80
N PRO A 300 -2.38 12.54 4.74
CA PRO A 300 -3.25 11.71 5.58
C PRO A 300 -4.14 12.62 6.45
N ALA A 301 -5.24 12.08 6.94
CA ALA A 301 -5.99 12.76 7.98
C ALA A 301 -5.22 12.66 9.32
N TRP A 302 -5.32 13.68 10.16
CA TRP A 302 -4.63 13.72 11.47
C TRP A 302 -4.99 12.53 12.37
N ASN A 303 -6.20 11.98 12.20
CA ASN A 303 -6.74 10.85 12.95
C ASN A 303 -6.68 9.50 12.20
N GLU A 304 -5.90 9.39 11.11
CA GLU A 304 -5.80 8.16 10.31
C GLU A 304 -5.28 6.97 11.13
N ALA A 305 -4.47 7.21 12.14
CA ALA A 305 -4.01 6.17 13.07
C ALA A 305 -5.13 5.63 14.00
N LEU A 306 -6.25 6.35 14.11
CA LEU A 306 -7.40 5.94 14.94
C LEU A 306 -8.43 5.11 14.16
N GLY A 307 -8.43 5.20 12.83
CA GLY A 307 -9.38 4.52 11.95
C GLY A 307 -9.73 5.32 10.69
N LEU A 308 -10.86 4.99 10.05
CA LEU A 308 -11.28 5.59 8.79
C LEU A 308 -11.72 7.06 9.00
N PRO A 309 -11.03 8.04 8.37
CA PRO A 309 -11.30 9.46 8.60
C PRO A 309 -12.69 9.90 8.07
N ARG A 310 -13.35 10.76 8.81
CA ARG A 310 -14.60 11.40 8.36
C ARG A 310 -14.31 12.46 7.28
N PRO A 311 -15.29 12.86 6.47
CA PRO A 311 -15.12 13.92 5.46
C PRO A 311 -14.61 15.26 6.03
N TRP A 312 -14.88 15.56 7.31
CA TRP A 312 -14.40 16.75 7.99
C TRP A 312 -12.89 16.66 8.29
N ASP A 313 -12.41 15.49 8.70
CA ASP A 313 -11.00 15.25 8.98
C ASP A 313 -10.17 15.34 7.71
N GLN A 314 -10.69 14.80 6.59
CA GLN A 314 -10.07 14.94 5.26
C GLN A 314 -10.03 16.40 4.79
N GLN A 315 -11.00 17.23 5.17
CA GLN A 315 -10.97 18.65 4.86
C GLN A 315 -9.78 19.37 5.51
N TRP A 316 -9.37 18.97 6.71
CA TRP A 316 -8.19 19.52 7.38
C TRP A 316 -6.93 19.30 6.55
N SER A 317 -6.74 18.11 6.01
CA SER A 317 -5.60 17.80 5.12
C SER A 317 -5.56 18.74 3.90
N LEU A 318 -6.71 19.10 3.35
CA LEU A 318 -6.79 20.07 2.26
C LEU A 318 -6.47 21.50 2.75
N ARG A 319 -6.95 21.90 3.94
CA ARG A 319 -6.69 23.24 4.51
C ARG A 319 -5.23 23.45 4.86
N ILE A 320 -4.52 22.45 5.39
CA ILE A 320 -3.08 22.54 5.64
C ILE A 320 -2.33 22.91 4.34
N GLN A 321 -2.67 22.27 3.22
CA GLN A 321 -2.06 22.58 1.93
C GLN A 321 -2.38 24.01 1.46
N GLN A 322 -3.63 24.45 1.61
CA GLN A 322 -4.07 25.77 1.19
C GLN A 322 -3.44 26.88 2.01
N VAL A 323 -3.33 26.71 3.33
CA VAL A 323 -2.63 27.65 4.21
C VAL A 323 -1.18 27.82 3.76
N LEU A 324 -0.45 26.70 3.56
CA LEU A 324 0.95 26.78 3.12
C LEU A 324 1.10 27.42 1.73
N ALA A 325 0.20 27.13 0.80
CA ALA A 325 0.29 27.65 -0.56
C ALA A 325 -0.15 29.11 -0.72
N HIS A 326 -1.11 29.59 0.09
CA HIS A 326 -1.75 30.88 -0.12
C HIS A 326 -1.44 31.92 0.95
N GLU A 327 -1.20 31.49 2.19
CA GLU A 327 -0.92 32.41 3.31
C GLU A 327 0.58 32.59 3.56
N SER A 328 1.44 31.62 3.12
CA SER A 328 2.89 31.76 3.23
C SER A 328 3.50 32.39 1.95
N ASP A 329 4.75 32.79 2.06
CA ASP A 329 5.58 33.32 0.97
C ASP A 329 6.37 32.23 0.20
N LEU A 330 6.12 30.96 0.50
CA LEU A 330 6.85 29.78 -0.04
C LEU A 330 7.00 29.80 -1.58
N LEU A 331 5.98 30.27 -2.29
CA LEU A 331 5.93 30.27 -3.75
C LEU A 331 6.54 31.53 -4.40
N GLU A 332 7.14 32.41 -3.62
CA GLU A 332 7.64 33.71 -4.07
C GLU A 332 9.16 33.73 -4.30
N TYR A 333 9.87 32.71 -3.84
CA TYR A 333 11.33 32.65 -3.88
C TYR A 333 11.85 31.59 -4.83
N GLU A 334 13.07 31.79 -5.32
CA GLU A 334 13.87 30.75 -5.95
C GLU A 334 14.26 29.68 -4.92
N ASP A 335 14.99 28.64 -5.34
CA ASP A 335 15.37 27.57 -4.41
C ASP A 335 16.29 28.10 -3.30
N ILE A 336 15.74 28.21 -2.08
CA ILE A 336 16.44 28.76 -0.91
C ILE A 336 17.61 27.89 -0.43
N PHE A 337 17.74 26.67 -0.94
CA PHE A 337 18.81 25.73 -0.61
C PHE A 337 19.93 25.69 -1.66
N ALA A 338 19.80 26.48 -2.74
CA ALA A 338 20.82 26.54 -3.78
C ALA A 338 22.16 27.02 -3.20
N GLY A 339 23.23 26.24 -3.42
CA GLY A 339 24.57 26.53 -2.91
C GLY A 339 24.83 26.17 -1.44
N SER A 340 23.88 25.56 -0.73
CA SER A 340 24.11 25.04 0.62
C SER A 340 25.03 23.82 0.58
N HIS A 341 26.27 23.97 1.07
CA HIS A 341 27.25 22.87 1.08
C HIS A 341 26.79 21.67 1.94
N VAL A 342 26.01 21.91 2.99
CA VAL A 342 25.46 20.83 3.85
C VAL A 342 24.44 20.00 3.09
N ILE A 343 23.51 20.66 2.40
CA ILE A 343 22.48 19.99 1.59
C ILE A 343 23.11 19.25 0.42
N GLU A 344 24.05 19.89 -0.30
CA GLU A 344 24.76 19.27 -1.43
C GLU A 344 25.53 18.00 -1.00
N ALA A 345 26.30 18.06 0.10
CA ALA A 345 27.03 16.90 0.61
C ALA A 345 26.11 15.75 0.99
N LYS A 346 24.93 16.03 1.61
CA LYS A 346 23.95 14.98 1.94
C LYS A 346 23.29 14.40 0.70
N VAL A 347 23.00 15.21 -0.29
CA VAL A 347 22.45 14.73 -1.58
C VAL A 347 23.46 13.88 -2.32
N ASP A 348 24.76 14.28 -2.37
CA ASP A 348 25.83 13.51 -3.03
C ASP A 348 26.02 12.13 -2.37
N ALA A 349 26.00 12.06 -1.04
CA ALA A 349 26.08 10.79 -0.32
C ALA A 349 24.88 9.87 -0.66
N LEU A 350 23.66 10.40 -0.65
CA LEU A 350 22.47 9.62 -1.03
C LEU A 350 22.53 9.12 -2.48
N VAL A 351 23.08 9.94 -3.40
CA VAL A 351 23.25 9.55 -4.81
C VAL A 351 24.26 8.42 -4.92
N GLU A 352 25.43 8.53 -4.28
CA GLU A 352 26.49 7.53 -4.34
C GLU A 352 26.03 6.19 -3.78
N GLU A 353 25.47 6.18 -2.57
CA GLU A 353 24.98 4.97 -1.91
C GLU A 353 23.84 4.30 -2.70
N SER A 354 22.91 5.11 -3.24
CA SER A 354 21.80 4.58 -4.03
C SER A 354 22.27 3.99 -5.36
N LEU A 355 23.24 4.59 -6.03
CA LEU A 355 23.80 4.04 -7.27
C LEU A 355 24.53 2.72 -7.01
N ALA A 356 25.24 2.58 -5.90
CA ALA A 356 25.88 1.32 -5.53
C ALA A 356 24.85 0.21 -5.31
N GLU A 357 23.72 0.51 -4.69
CA GLU A 357 22.64 -0.46 -4.50
C GLU A 357 21.90 -0.78 -5.82
N ILE A 358 21.69 0.20 -6.69
CA ILE A 358 21.16 -0.02 -8.04
C ILE A 358 22.06 -0.97 -8.81
N ASP A 359 23.39 -0.74 -8.79
CA ASP A 359 24.36 -1.59 -9.47
C ASP A 359 24.34 -3.03 -8.94
N ARG A 360 24.20 -3.23 -7.63
CA ARG A 360 24.02 -4.54 -7.02
C ARG A 360 22.77 -5.25 -7.57
N ILE A 361 21.63 -4.56 -7.60
CA ILE A 361 20.39 -5.11 -8.15
C ILE A 361 20.53 -5.46 -9.64
N GLN A 362 21.20 -4.61 -10.41
CA GLN A 362 21.44 -4.88 -11.83
C GLN A 362 22.35 -6.12 -12.03
N GLN A 363 23.37 -6.33 -11.19
CA GLN A 363 24.22 -7.53 -11.22
C GLN A 363 23.44 -8.81 -10.88
N MET A 364 22.37 -8.73 -10.12
CA MET A 364 21.48 -9.85 -9.82
C MET A 364 20.51 -10.19 -10.97
N GLY A 365 20.50 -9.42 -12.05
CA GLY A 365 19.57 -9.56 -13.17
C GLY A 365 18.42 -8.55 -13.18
N GLY A 366 18.53 -7.48 -12.40
CA GLY A 366 17.55 -6.40 -12.33
C GLY A 366 16.47 -6.60 -11.28
N ALA A 367 15.53 -5.65 -11.23
CA ALA A 367 14.50 -5.61 -10.18
C ALA A 367 13.62 -6.88 -10.13
N MET A 368 13.27 -7.47 -11.27
CA MET A 368 12.40 -8.66 -11.29
C MET A 368 13.10 -9.88 -10.69
N ALA A 369 14.37 -10.13 -11.05
CA ALA A 369 15.17 -11.20 -10.47
C ALA A 369 15.41 -10.99 -8.96
N ALA A 370 15.61 -9.75 -8.54
CA ALA A 370 15.77 -9.41 -7.13
C ALA A 370 14.46 -9.58 -6.32
N VAL A 371 13.29 -9.43 -6.95
CA VAL A 371 11.98 -9.80 -6.36
C VAL A 371 11.84 -11.31 -6.24
N GLU A 372 12.09 -12.05 -7.33
CA GLU A 372 11.93 -13.51 -7.38
C GLU A 372 12.87 -14.23 -6.41
N SER A 373 14.10 -13.73 -6.26
CA SER A 373 15.06 -14.27 -5.28
C SER A 373 14.70 -13.94 -3.81
N GLY A 374 13.75 -13.04 -3.58
CA GLY A 374 13.39 -12.54 -2.24
C GLY A 374 14.38 -11.55 -1.64
N TYR A 375 15.42 -11.14 -2.37
CA TYR A 375 16.45 -10.21 -1.87
C TYR A 375 15.84 -8.89 -1.37
N LEU A 376 15.10 -8.18 -2.23
CA LEU A 376 14.51 -6.88 -1.87
C LEU A 376 13.59 -6.99 -0.66
N LYS A 377 12.79 -8.05 -0.60
CA LYS A 377 11.86 -8.27 0.51
C LYS A 377 12.59 -8.54 1.82
N SER A 378 13.65 -9.35 1.81
CA SER A 378 14.43 -9.62 3.02
C SER A 378 15.14 -8.38 3.57
N GLU A 379 15.65 -7.52 2.68
CA GLU A 379 16.28 -6.26 3.06
C GLU A 379 15.28 -5.29 3.71
N LEU A 380 14.05 -5.17 3.17
CA LEU A 380 12.98 -4.37 3.76
C LEU A 380 12.56 -4.88 5.15
N VAL A 381 12.38 -6.19 5.29
CA VAL A 381 12.04 -6.80 6.58
C VAL A 381 13.15 -6.54 7.60
N SER A 382 14.41 -6.66 7.20
CA SER A 382 15.57 -6.44 8.05
C SER A 382 15.72 -4.99 8.50
N SER A 383 15.58 -4.03 7.58
CA SER A 383 15.68 -2.60 7.90
C SER A 383 14.52 -2.14 8.80
N HIS A 384 13.30 -2.66 8.57
CA HIS A 384 12.15 -2.38 9.44
C HIS A 384 12.38 -2.94 10.85
N ALA A 385 12.84 -4.19 10.97
CA ALA A 385 13.14 -4.80 12.27
C ALA A 385 14.21 -4.00 13.04
N ALA A 386 15.26 -3.56 12.36
CA ALA A 386 16.31 -2.73 12.94
C ALA A 386 15.77 -1.37 13.42
N ARG A 387 14.89 -0.73 12.66
CA ARG A 387 14.23 0.52 13.08
C ARG A 387 13.37 0.30 14.33
N ARG A 388 12.56 -0.75 14.34
CA ARG A 388 11.72 -1.09 15.50
C ARG A 388 12.56 -1.31 16.76
N ALA A 389 13.69 -2.02 16.65
CA ALA A 389 14.61 -2.22 17.77
C ALA A 389 15.17 -0.89 18.32
N ARG A 390 15.51 0.08 17.46
CA ARG A 390 15.96 1.42 17.90
C ARG A 390 14.84 2.20 18.63
N ILE A 391 13.60 2.07 18.18
CA ILE A 391 12.46 2.71 18.85
C ILE A 391 12.22 2.07 20.23
N GLU A 392 12.17 0.73 20.30
CA GLU A 392 12.00 -0.01 21.56
C GLU A 392 13.16 0.26 22.54
N GLY A 393 14.39 0.38 22.04
CA GLY A 393 15.59 0.73 22.83
C GLY A 393 15.68 2.22 23.21
N GLY A 394 14.77 3.07 22.74
CA GLY A 394 14.77 4.52 23.01
C GLY A 394 15.83 5.34 22.27
N GLU A 395 16.54 4.76 21.29
CA GLU A 395 17.48 5.47 20.43
C GLU A 395 16.73 6.39 19.44
N GLU A 396 15.68 5.89 18.81
CA GLU A 396 14.74 6.66 17.98
C GLU A 396 13.55 7.09 18.84
N LYS A 397 13.41 8.40 19.05
CA LYS A 397 12.42 8.97 19.98
C LYS A 397 11.15 9.38 19.24
N ILE A 398 10.00 8.98 19.78
CA ILE A 398 8.66 9.34 19.27
C ILE A 398 7.86 9.91 20.45
N VAL A 399 7.48 11.20 20.33
CA VAL A 399 6.71 11.91 21.35
C VAL A 399 5.35 11.24 21.54
N GLY A 400 5.00 10.99 22.79
CA GLY A 400 3.78 10.31 23.19
C GLY A 400 3.83 8.78 23.11
N VAL A 401 4.93 8.19 22.59
CA VAL A 401 5.09 6.73 22.43
C VAL A 401 6.20 6.17 23.33
N ASN A 402 7.41 6.74 23.26
CA ASN A 402 8.55 6.31 24.09
C ASN A 402 9.25 7.47 24.80
N ILE A 403 8.76 8.70 24.62
CA ILE A 403 9.11 9.88 25.41
C ILE A 403 7.87 10.76 25.59
N TYR A 404 7.79 11.49 26.69
CA TYR A 404 6.68 12.39 27.03
C TYR A 404 5.31 11.71 26.93
N GLU A 405 5.24 10.47 27.37
CA GLU A 405 3.99 9.72 27.46
C GLU A 405 3.02 10.39 28.44
N SER A 406 1.72 10.29 28.18
CA SER A 406 0.67 10.78 29.06
C SER A 406 -0.13 9.62 29.63
N THR A 407 -0.40 9.66 30.92
CA THR A 407 -1.31 8.73 31.60
C THR A 407 -2.74 9.26 31.66
N GLU A 408 -2.97 10.51 31.24
CA GLU A 408 -4.30 11.12 31.24
C GLU A 408 -5.09 10.69 29.99
N PRO A 409 -6.42 10.45 30.15
CA PRO A 409 -7.28 10.17 29.00
C PRO A 409 -7.27 11.33 28.01
N ASN A 410 -7.05 11.05 26.74
CA ASN A 410 -7.07 12.05 25.68
C ASN A 410 -8.53 12.30 25.23
N PRO A 411 -9.05 13.53 25.28
CA PRO A 411 -10.42 13.84 24.86
C PRO A 411 -10.72 13.49 23.40
N LEU A 412 -9.68 13.49 22.52
CA LEU A 412 -9.83 13.15 21.11
C LEU A 412 -9.96 11.64 20.86
N THR A 413 -9.60 10.81 21.85
CA THR A 413 -9.71 9.34 21.76
C THR A 413 -10.80 8.78 22.68
N SER A 414 -11.43 9.60 23.51
CA SER A 414 -12.45 9.18 24.48
C SER A 414 -13.82 8.90 23.84
N ASP A 415 -14.10 9.42 22.65
CA ASP A 415 -15.31 9.18 21.86
C ASP A 415 -14.92 8.77 20.43
N LEU A 416 -14.39 7.57 20.28
CA LEU A 416 -13.98 7.04 18.98
C LEU A 416 -15.16 6.67 18.09
N ASP A 417 -16.31 6.29 18.66
CA ASP A 417 -17.52 5.91 17.90
C ASP A 417 -18.05 7.09 17.08
N GLY A 418 -17.89 8.33 17.57
CA GLY A 418 -18.19 9.55 16.81
C GLY A 418 -17.05 10.06 15.93
N ALA A 419 -15.84 9.54 16.09
CA ALA A 419 -14.62 10.04 15.44
C ALA A 419 -14.23 9.30 14.16
N ILE A 420 -14.80 8.13 13.89
CA ILE A 420 -14.47 7.26 12.75
C ILE A 420 -15.68 7.06 11.87
N MET A 421 -15.46 6.94 10.56
CA MET A 421 -16.53 6.60 9.61
C MET A 421 -16.79 5.09 9.64
N THR A 422 -18.04 4.70 9.83
CA THR A 422 -18.49 3.31 9.67
C THR A 422 -19.11 3.10 8.30
N VAL A 423 -18.84 1.97 7.69
CA VAL A 423 -19.47 1.56 6.42
C VAL A 423 -20.72 0.74 6.75
N ASP A 424 -21.84 1.09 6.10
CA ASP A 424 -23.11 0.37 6.25
C ASP A 424 -22.95 -1.11 5.84
N PRO A 425 -23.23 -2.09 6.71
CA PRO A 425 -23.10 -3.51 6.40
C PRO A 425 -23.93 -3.97 5.20
N GLU A 426 -25.05 -3.28 4.89
CA GLU A 426 -25.88 -3.61 3.74
C GLU A 426 -25.28 -3.19 2.39
N ASN A 427 -24.21 -2.37 2.38
CA ASN A 427 -23.57 -1.94 1.13
C ASN A 427 -23.03 -3.10 0.32
N GLU A 428 -22.41 -4.09 0.95
CA GLU A 428 -21.89 -5.27 0.27
C GLU A 428 -23.01 -6.03 -0.46
N ALA A 429 -24.12 -6.27 0.21
CA ALA A 429 -25.29 -6.95 -0.41
C ALA A 429 -25.86 -6.16 -1.60
N ARG A 430 -25.89 -4.82 -1.49
CA ARG A 430 -26.33 -3.95 -2.61
C ARG A 430 -25.38 -4.00 -3.79
N VAL A 431 -24.09 -3.99 -3.57
CA VAL A 431 -23.07 -4.07 -4.62
C VAL A 431 -23.13 -5.44 -5.31
N VAL A 432 -23.28 -6.53 -4.56
CA VAL A 432 -23.43 -7.89 -5.10
C VAL A 432 -24.71 -8.00 -5.95
N ALA A 433 -25.84 -7.46 -5.46
CA ALA A 433 -27.10 -7.46 -6.21
C ALA A 433 -26.97 -6.67 -7.54
N ALA A 434 -26.31 -5.51 -7.53
CA ALA A 434 -26.07 -4.72 -8.72
C ALA A 434 -25.16 -5.44 -9.74
N LEU A 435 -24.18 -6.23 -9.27
CA LEU A 435 -23.34 -7.06 -10.13
C LEU A 435 -24.17 -8.17 -10.82
N HIS A 436 -25.03 -8.86 -10.09
CA HIS A 436 -25.91 -9.89 -10.68
C HIS A 436 -26.85 -9.28 -11.72
N GLU A 437 -27.49 -8.15 -11.39
CA GLU A 437 -28.34 -7.43 -12.36
C GLU A 437 -27.56 -7.01 -13.62
N TRP A 438 -26.30 -6.59 -13.47
CA TRP A 438 -25.44 -6.26 -14.60
C TRP A 438 -25.17 -7.46 -15.51
N ARG A 439 -24.83 -8.62 -14.94
CA ARG A 439 -24.58 -9.86 -15.69
C ARG A 439 -25.85 -10.35 -16.40
N ASP A 440 -26.99 -10.28 -15.72
CA ASP A 440 -28.28 -10.74 -16.27
C ASP A 440 -28.76 -9.89 -17.47
N ASN A 441 -28.40 -8.62 -17.50
CA ASN A 441 -28.88 -7.66 -18.53
C ASN A 441 -27.87 -7.41 -19.66
N ARG A 442 -26.66 -7.91 -19.61
CA ARG A 442 -25.64 -7.72 -20.67
C ARG A 442 -25.82 -8.70 -21.84
N ASP A 443 -25.19 -8.40 -22.95
CA ASP A 443 -25.02 -9.36 -24.07
C ASP A 443 -23.92 -10.39 -23.73
N GLU A 444 -24.33 -11.55 -23.26
CA GLU A 444 -23.42 -12.62 -22.82
C GLU A 444 -22.57 -13.18 -23.98
N ALA A 445 -23.11 -13.24 -25.21
CA ALA A 445 -22.36 -13.71 -26.37
C ALA A 445 -21.21 -12.76 -26.69
N ARG A 446 -21.47 -11.46 -26.65
CA ARG A 446 -20.47 -10.42 -26.87
C ARG A 446 -19.41 -10.41 -25.75
N ALA A 447 -19.81 -10.58 -24.50
CA ALA A 447 -18.88 -10.68 -23.38
C ALA A 447 -17.95 -11.88 -23.50
N SER A 448 -18.50 -13.04 -23.85
CA SER A 448 -17.72 -14.28 -24.07
C SER A 448 -16.73 -14.15 -25.24
N GLU A 449 -17.14 -13.52 -26.36
CA GLU A 449 -16.27 -13.28 -27.50
C GLU A 449 -15.11 -12.33 -27.13
N ALA A 450 -15.38 -11.27 -26.39
CA ALA A 450 -14.37 -10.32 -25.92
C ALA A 450 -13.35 -11.00 -24.97
N LEU A 451 -13.80 -11.84 -24.05
CA LEU A 451 -12.93 -12.63 -23.16
C LEU A 451 -12.06 -13.62 -23.93
N ALA A 452 -12.60 -14.28 -24.95
CA ALA A 452 -11.84 -15.17 -25.83
C ALA A 452 -10.75 -14.42 -26.60
N ALA A 453 -11.06 -13.21 -27.10
CA ALA A 453 -10.10 -12.34 -27.76
C ALA A 453 -8.99 -11.89 -26.81
N LEU A 454 -9.34 -11.53 -25.55
CA LEU A 454 -8.38 -11.19 -24.51
C LEU A 454 -7.42 -12.36 -24.21
N LYS A 455 -7.95 -13.58 -24.01
CA LYS A 455 -7.12 -14.78 -23.77
C LYS A 455 -6.17 -15.04 -24.94
N LYS A 456 -6.63 -14.86 -26.16
CA LYS A 456 -5.80 -15.01 -27.36
C LYS A 456 -4.67 -13.97 -27.38
N ALA A 457 -4.95 -12.70 -27.12
CA ALA A 457 -3.95 -11.64 -27.03
C ALA A 457 -2.93 -11.90 -25.91
N ALA A 458 -3.40 -12.39 -24.75
CA ALA A 458 -2.56 -12.75 -23.62
C ALA A 458 -1.60 -13.91 -23.93
N ALA A 459 -2.06 -14.93 -24.65
CA ALA A 459 -1.24 -16.06 -25.09
C ALA A 459 -0.28 -15.70 -26.24
N GLY A 460 -0.55 -14.63 -26.99
CA GLY A 460 0.26 -14.14 -28.10
C GLY A 460 1.26 -13.04 -27.69
N THR A 461 1.62 -12.21 -28.65
CA THR A 461 2.53 -11.05 -28.48
C THR A 461 1.85 -9.72 -28.74
N GLU A 462 0.56 -9.73 -29.05
CA GLU A 462 -0.23 -8.54 -29.32
C GLU A 462 -0.43 -7.70 -28.05
N ASN A 463 -0.59 -6.38 -28.22
CA ASN A 463 -0.91 -5.49 -27.11
C ASN A 463 -2.32 -5.80 -26.58
N MET A 464 -2.42 -6.09 -25.29
CA MET A 464 -3.68 -6.50 -24.65
C MET A 464 -4.66 -5.36 -24.40
N MET A 465 -4.24 -4.10 -24.54
CA MET A 465 -5.09 -2.96 -24.16
C MET A 465 -6.34 -2.83 -25.04
N GLU A 466 -6.23 -3.05 -26.37
CA GLU A 466 -7.39 -2.99 -27.28
C GLU A 466 -8.42 -4.08 -26.93
N ALA A 467 -7.99 -5.31 -26.67
CA ALA A 467 -8.88 -6.39 -26.25
C ALA A 467 -9.52 -6.09 -24.89
N THR A 468 -8.78 -5.47 -23.97
CA THR A 468 -9.31 -5.05 -22.66
C THR A 468 -10.38 -3.96 -22.82
N VAL A 469 -10.20 -2.99 -23.70
CA VAL A 469 -11.21 -1.96 -24.00
C VAL A 469 -12.49 -2.58 -24.57
N GLU A 470 -12.37 -3.59 -25.47
CA GLU A 470 -13.53 -4.30 -25.97
C GLU A 470 -14.24 -5.13 -24.89
N CYS A 471 -13.50 -5.73 -23.95
CA CYS A 471 -14.09 -6.36 -22.76
C CYS A 471 -14.93 -5.34 -21.95
N ALA A 472 -14.43 -4.14 -21.74
CA ALA A 472 -15.16 -3.09 -21.04
C ALA A 472 -16.46 -2.71 -21.77
N ARG A 473 -16.42 -2.53 -23.10
CA ARG A 473 -17.59 -2.23 -23.94
C ARG A 473 -18.60 -3.39 -24.01
N ALA A 474 -18.11 -4.62 -23.89
CA ALA A 474 -18.94 -5.83 -23.89
C ALA A 474 -19.62 -6.11 -22.54
N GLY A 475 -19.33 -5.33 -21.51
CA GLY A 475 -19.92 -5.50 -20.19
C GLY A 475 -19.29 -6.61 -19.33
N VAL A 476 -18.06 -7.01 -19.64
CA VAL A 476 -17.26 -7.91 -18.82
C VAL A 476 -17.06 -7.31 -17.41
N THR A 477 -16.92 -8.15 -16.40
CA THR A 477 -16.67 -7.73 -15.02
C THR A 477 -15.19 -7.75 -14.66
N THR A 478 -14.84 -7.11 -13.57
CA THR A 478 -13.46 -7.08 -13.04
C THR A 478 -12.92 -8.49 -12.76
N GLY A 479 -13.76 -9.33 -12.14
CA GLY A 479 -13.41 -10.74 -11.89
C GLY A 479 -13.23 -11.53 -13.17
N GLU A 480 -14.16 -11.45 -14.11
CA GLU A 480 -14.10 -12.18 -15.38
C GLU A 480 -12.87 -11.82 -16.19
N TRP A 481 -12.55 -10.52 -16.32
CA TRP A 481 -11.33 -10.06 -16.98
C TRP A 481 -10.08 -10.64 -16.30
N SER A 482 -10.03 -10.61 -15.00
CA SER A 482 -8.90 -11.08 -14.22
C SER A 482 -8.76 -12.62 -14.27
N TRP A 483 -9.88 -13.37 -14.23
CA TRP A 483 -9.87 -14.83 -14.36
C TRP A 483 -9.43 -15.26 -15.76
N ALA A 484 -9.87 -14.57 -16.80
CA ALA A 484 -9.40 -14.83 -18.17
C ALA A 484 -7.86 -14.74 -18.27
N LEU A 485 -7.25 -13.78 -17.59
CA LEU A 485 -5.79 -13.65 -17.55
C LEU A 485 -5.13 -14.64 -16.59
N ARG A 486 -5.77 -15.00 -15.46
CA ARG A 486 -5.28 -16.06 -14.57
C ARG A 486 -5.17 -17.41 -15.28
N ASP A 487 -6.12 -17.72 -16.14
CA ASP A 487 -6.10 -18.95 -16.95
C ASP A 487 -4.86 -19.02 -17.86
N VAL A 488 -4.36 -17.89 -18.32
CA VAL A 488 -3.20 -17.82 -19.24
C VAL A 488 -1.88 -17.67 -18.48
N PHE A 489 -1.83 -16.82 -17.48
CA PHE A 489 -0.60 -16.40 -16.79
C PHE A 489 -0.36 -17.16 -15.48
N GLY A 490 -1.41 -17.73 -14.89
CA GLY A 490 -1.38 -18.26 -13.54
C GLY A 490 -1.42 -17.16 -12.47
N GLU A 491 -1.37 -17.60 -11.21
CA GLU A 491 -1.27 -16.72 -10.04
C GLU A 491 0.13 -16.82 -9.43
N PHE A 492 0.53 -15.80 -8.68
CA PHE A 492 1.83 -15.73 -8.03
C PHE A 492 1.71 -15.39 -6.55
N ARG A 493 2.49 -16.07 -5.71
CA ARG A 493 2.70 -15.74 -4.31
C ARG A 493 4.13 -15.26 -4.12
N ALA A 494 4.28 -14.00 -3.70
CA ALA A 494 5.60 -13.42 -3.48
C ALA A 494 6.29 -14.04 -2.25
N PRO A 495 7.64 -14.15 -2.23
CA PRO A 495 8.39 -14.53 -1.04
C PRO A 495 8.10 -13.60 0.14
N THR A 496 8.01 -14.16 1.35
CA THR A 496 7.66 -13.40 2.57
C THR A 496 8.85 -12.67 3.19
N GLY A 497 10.07 -13.09 2.89
CA GLY A 497 11.30 -12.53 3.47
C GLY A 497 11.56 -12.85 4.95
N VAL A 498 10.61 -13.46 5.65
CA VAL A 498 10.73 -13.74 7.10
C VAL A 498 11.82 -14.75 7.40
N SER A 499 11.91 -15.83 6.62
CA SER A 499 12.89 -16.91 6.84
C SER A 499 14.34 -16.47 6.55
N SER A 500 14.53 -15.51 5.64
CA SER A 500 15.85 -15.00 5.23
C SER A 500 16.30 -13.77 6.03
N ALA A 501 15.43 -13.14 6.81
CA ALA A 501 15.81 -12.04 7.68
C ALA A 501 16.85 -12.49 8.74
N PRO A 502 17.91 -11.70 9.02
CA PRO A 502 18.89 -12.04 10.03
C PRO A 502 18.23 -12.31 11.40
N VAL A 503 18.69 -13.33 12.09
CA VAL A 503 18.24 -13.59 13.46
C VAL A 503 18.96 -12.62 14.40
N ALA A 504 18.24 -11.99 15.33
CA ALA A 504 18.86 -11.19 16.40
C ALA A 504 19.74 -12.10 17.27
N VAL A 505 21.06 -12.02 17.05
CA VAL A 505 22.02 -13.02 17.55
C VAL A 505 22.19 -12.97 19.07
N THR A 506 22.06 -11.80 19.70
CA THR A 506 22.26 -11.63 21.14
C THR A 506 21.19 -10.73 21.74
N ALA A 507 20.37 -11.31 22.62
CA ALA A 507 19.64 -10.49 23.58
C ALA A 507 20.60 -10.19 24.75
N GLU A 508 20.79 -8.93 25.11
CA GLU A 508 21.56 -8.58 26.29
C GLU A 508 20.94 -9.20 27.54
N PRO A 509 21.74 -9.74 28.47
CA PRO A 509 21.21 -10.29 29.70
C PRO A 509 20.34 -9.27 30.43
N GLY A 510 19.12 -9.63 30.79
CA GLY A 510 18.16 -8.74 31.46
C GLY A 510 17.34 -7.84 30.53
N SER A 511 17.56 -7.88 29.21
CA SER A 511 16.68 -7.20 28.27
C SER A 511 15.31 -7.85 28.17
N THR A 512 14.28 -7.10 27.78
CA THR A 512 12.90 -7.62 27.58
C THR A 512 12.90 -8.84 26.65
N LEU A 513 13.70 -8.84 25.60
CA LEU A 513 13.81 -9.98 24.68
C LEU A 513 14.41 -11.22 25.37
N ALA A 514 15.43 -11.03 26.23
CA ALA A 514 16.03 -12.15 26.99
C ALA A 514 15.02 -12.79 27.95
N LEU A 515 14.24 -11.95 28.63
CA LEU A 515 13.20 -12.41 29.57
C LEU A 515 12.07 -13.16 28.79
N VAL A 516 11.65 -12.65 27.66
CA VAL A 516 10.63 -13.31 26.81
C VAL A 516 11.17 -14.64 26.26
N ARG A 517 12.45 -14.72 25.86
CA ARG A 517 13.10 -15.99 25.44
C ARG A 517 13.07 -17.04 26.57
N GLU A 518 13.38 -16.63 27.79
CA GLU A 518 13.30 -17.52 28.93
C GLU A 518 11.87 -18.03 29.14
N LYS A 519 10.89 -17.12 29.06
CA LYS A 519 9.47 -17.46 29.22
C LYS A 519 9.00 -18.45 28.12
N VAL A 520 9.40 -18.26 26.86
CA VAL A 520 9.14 -19.19 25.75
C VAL A 520 9.75 -20.57 26.03
N THR A 521 11.02 -20.59 26.42
CA THR A 521 11.77 -21.84 26.71
C THR A 521 11.13 -22.62 27.83
N ARG A 522 10.79 -21.94 28.91
CA ARG A 522 10.16 -22.56 30.10
C ARG A 522 8.76 -23.08 29.78
N THR A 523 7.97 -22.34 29.02
CA THR A 523 6.63 -22.76 28.60
C THR A 523 6.70 -23.99 27.69
N ALA A 524 7.66 -24.06 26.76
CA ALA A 524 7.88 -25.23 25.94
C ALA A 524 8.24 -26.47 26.80
N ALA A 525 9.09 -26.29 27.81
CA ALA A 525 9.47 -27.35 28.77
C ALA A 525 8.26 -27.83 29.62
N ASP A 526 7.44 -26.89 30.12
CA ASP A 526 6.24 -27.19 30.90
C ASP A 526 5.19 -27.98 30.08
N LEU A 527 5.11 -27.74 28.78
CA LEU A 527 4.26 -28.45 27.84
C LEU A 527 4.88 -29.76 27.30
N GLY A 528 6.16 -30.02 27.61
CA GLY A 528 6.87 -31.20 27.12
C GLY A 528 7.16 -31.18 25.60
N VAL A 529 7.20 -29.99 24.98
CA VAL A 529 7.47 -29.82 23.56
C VAL A 529 8.86 -29.22 23.30
N GLY A 530 9.42 -29.50 22.14
CA GLY A 530 10.76 -29.00 21.79
C GLY A 530 10.80 -27.49 21.56
N ARG A 531 9.77 -26.92 20.96
CA ARG A 531 9.57 -25.48 20.72
C ARG A 531 8.09 -25.14 20.70
N LEU A 532 7.75 -23.93 21.12
CA LEU A 532 6.41 -23.39 20.87
C LEU A 532 6.27 -23.04 19.39
N ARG A 533 5.13 -23.35 18.79
CA ARG A 533 4.79 -23.01 17.41
C ARG A 533 3.74 -21.93 17.37
N LEU A 534 4.00 -20.86 16.61
CA LEU A 534 3.07 -19.76 16.37
C LEU A 534 2.75 -19.70 14.87
N LEU A 535 1.48 -19.88 14.53
CA LEU A 535 1.02 -19.56 13.18
C LEU A 535 0.69 -18.06 13.11
N VAL A 536 1.22 -17.38 12.11
CA VAL A 536 0.82 -15.98 11.78
C VAL A 536 0.07 -16.04 10.46
N GLY A 537 -1.23 -15.76 10.49
CA GLY A 537 -2.13 -15.80 9.36
C GLY A 537 -2.66 -14.43 8.96
N LYS A 538 -2.88 -14.23 7.65
CA LYS A 538 -3.57 -13.05 7.10
C LYS A 538 -4.77 -13.51 6.28
N PRO A 539 -5.96 -13.60 6.90
CA PRO A 539 -7.17 -13.95 6.18
C PRO A 539 -7.67 -12.80 5.30
N GLY A 540 -8.37 -13.13 4.22
CA GLY A 540 -8.97 -12.18 3.29
C GLY A 540 -7.98 -11.56 2.31
N LEU A 541 -8.36 -10.44 1.70
CA LEU A 541 -7.60 -9.79 0.62
C LEU A 541 -6.58 -8.75 1.09
N ASP A 542 -6.53 -8.44 2.39
CA ASP A 542 -5.58 -7.47 2.93
C ASP A 542 -4.12 -7.91 2.71
N GLY A 543 -3.42 -7.19 1.86
CA GLY A 543 -2.03 -7.47 1.49
C GLY A 543 -0.98 -6.79 2.35
N HIS A 544 -1.35 -5.91 3.28
CA HIS A 544 -0.38 -5.20 4.15
C HIS A 544 0.26 -6.17 5.14
N SER A 545 1.39 -6.76 4.75
CA SER A 545 2.05 -7.85 5.49
C SER A 545 3.03 -7.37 6.58
N ASN A 546 3.39 -6.09 6.58
CA ASN A 546 4.48 -5.55 7.40
C ASN A 546 4.32 -5.87 8.90
N GLY A 547 3.14 -5.66 9.47
CA GLY A 547 2.86 -5.97 10.88
C GLY A 547 3.01 -7.46 11.19
N ALA A 548 2.43 -8.32 10.34
CA ALA A 548 2.54 -9.77 10.48
C ALA A 548 4.00 -10.25 10.38
N GLU A 549 4.75 -9.70 9.44
CA GLU A 549 6.17 -10.02 9.24
C GLU A 549 7.01 -9.63 10.45
N GLN A 550 6.76 -8.46 11.04
CA GLN A 550 7.49 -8.01 12.24
C GLN A 550 7.16 -8.90 13.47
N ILE A 551 5.91 -9.28 13.66
CA ILE A 551 5.52 -10.25 14.68
C ILE A 551 6.20 -11.61 14.44
N ALA A 552 6.20 -12.10 13.19
CA ALA A 552 6.83 -13.36 12.83
C ALA A 552 8.35 -13.35 13.09
N VAL A 553 9.05 -12.27 12.69
CA VAL A 553 10.49 -12.10 12.93
C VAL A 553 10.77 -12.04 14.45
N ARG A 554 10.02 -11.23 15.19
CA ARG A 554 10.24 -11.08 16.65
C ARG A 554 9.90 -12.34 17.42
N ALA A 555 8.86 -13.08 17.06
CA ALA A 555 8.52 -14.37 17.65
C ALA A 555 9.64 -15.40 17.40
N ARG A 556 10.18 -15.46 16.18
CA ARG A 556 11.36 -16.28 15.87
C ARG A 556 12.56 -15.91 16.75
N ASP A 557 12.83 -14.60 16.88
CA ASP A 557 13.93 -14.08 17.71
C ASP A 557 13.72 -14.41 19.20
N ALA A 558 12.47 -14.50 19.64
CA ALA A 558 12.11 -14.95 20.98
C ALA A 558 12.15 -16.47 21.19
N GLY A 559 12.39 -17.26 20.13
CA GLY A 559 12.57 -18.73 20.21
C GLY A 559 11.38 -19.56 19.75
N PHE A 560 10.32 -18.95 19.23
CA PHE A 560 9.24 -19.69 18.58
C PHE A 560 9.68 -20.33 17.26
N GLU A 561 9.08 -21.46 16.93
CA GLU A 561 8.95 -21.94 15.56
C GLU A 561 7.75 -21.22 14.93
N VAL A 562 7.99 -20.43 13.88
CA VAL A 562 6.95 -19.58 13.28
C VAL A 562 6.49 -20.17 11.96
N VAL A 563 5.19 -20.42 11.84
CA VAL A 563 4.51 -20.79 10.61
C VAL A 563 3.90 -19.53 10.01
N TYR A 564 4.47 -19.04 8.91
CA TYR A 564 3.98 -17.85 8.21
C TYR A 564 3.80 -18.14 6.72
N GLN A 565 2.55 -18.22 6.29
CA GLN A 565 2.18 -18.60 4.92
C GLN A 565 1.96 -17.41 3.97
N GLY A 566 2.19 -16.16 4.46
CA GLY A 566 1.98 -14.97 3.69
C GLY A 566 0.55 -14.40 3.77
N ILE A 567 0.06 -13.89 2.66
CA ILE A 567 -1.20 -13.13 2.55
C ILE A 567 -2.27 -13.91 1.78
N ARG A 568 -3.51 -13.43 1.83
CA ARG A 568 -4.69 -13.92 1.08
C ARG A 568 -5.03 -15.37 1.40
N LEU A 569 -5.06 -15.69 2.66
CA LEU A 569 -5.50 -16.99 3.14
C LEU A 569 -7.01 -16.97 3.39
N THR A 570 -7.67 -18.09 3.12
CA THR A 570 -9.02 -18.29 3.63
C THR A 570 -8.98 -18.74 5.10
N PRO A 571 -10.06 -18.52 5.89
CA PRO A 571 -10.17 -19.08 7.23
C PRO A 571 -9.92 -20.59 7.27
N GLU A 572 -10.38 -21.32 6.25
CA GLU A 572 -10.14 -22.76 6.09
C GLU A 572 -8.65 -23.08 5.96
N GLN A 573 -7.92 -22.40 5.06
CA GLN A 573 -6.48 -22.61 4.89
C GLN A 573 -5.68 -22.32 6.18
N ILE A 574 -6.08 -21.32 6.94
CA ILE A 574 -5.46 -20.99 8.24
C ILE A 574 -5.73 -22.12 9.24
N THR A 575 -6.96 -22.62 9.31
CA THR A 575 -7.32 -23.73 10.21
C THR A 575 -6.57 -25.00 9.85
N ASP A 576 -6.55 -25.37 8.57
CA ASP A 576 -5.83 -26.55 8.07
C ASP A 576 -4.34 -26.47 8.41
N ALA A 577 -3.72 -25.32 8.20
CA ALA A 577 -2.32 -25.12 8.54
C ALA A 577 -2.08 -25.19 10.07
N ALA A 578 -2.97 -24.63 10.88
CA ALA A 578 -2.85 -24.68 12.32
C ALA A 578 -2.87 -26.13 12.85
N LEU A 579 -3.73 -26.97 12.27
CA LEU A 579 -3.83 -28.37 12.63
C LEU A 579 -2.66 -29.21 12.09
N ALA A 580 -2.29 -29.01 10.81
CA ALA A 580 -1.19 -29.73 10.18
C ALA A 580 0.16 -29.47 10.83
N GLU A 581 0.39 -28.26 11.29
CA GLU A 581 1.64 -27.83 11.92
C GLU A 581 1.61 -27.97 13.46
N ASP A 582 0.50 -28.44 14.04
CA ASP A 582 0.32 -28.63 15.49
C ASP A 582 0.74 -27.37 16.28
N VAL A 583 0.12 -26.23 15.93
CA VAL A 583 0.51 -24.95 16.50
C VAL A 583 -0.07 -24.73 17.90
N HIS A 584 0.65 -23.96 18.72
CA HIS A 584 0.24 -23.65 20.10
C HIS A 584 -0.55 -22.34 20.20
N CYS A 585 -0.56 -21.54 19.13
CA CYS A 585 -1.32 -20.31 19.03
C CYS A 585 -1.49 -19.90 17.55
N VAL A 586 -2.65 -19.30 17.23
CA VAL A 586 -2.94 -18.70 15.94
C VAL A 586 -3.01 -17.17 16.10
N GLY A 587 -2.11 -16.43 15.46
CA GLY A 587 -2.14 -14.99 15.38
C GLY A 587 -2.69 -14.52 14.03
N LEU A 588 -3.74 -13.70 14.03
CA LEU A 588 -4.38 -13.15 12.85
C LEU A 588 -4.05 -11.66 12.71
N SER A 589 -3.57 -11.23 11.53
CA SER A 589 -3.25 -9.83 11.25
C SER A 589 -4.18 -9.27 10.18
N ILE A 590 -5.00 -8.27 10.52
CA ILE A 590 -6.02 -7.69 9.65
C ILE A 590 -6.05 -6.17 9.82
N LEU A 591 -5.88 -5.42 8.70
CA LEU A 591 -5.94 -3.95 8.70
C LEU A 591 -7.13 -3.39 7.93
N SER A 592 -7.80 -4.20 7.10
CA SER A 592 -8.87 -3.75 6.17
C SER A 592 -10.26 -3.60 6.81
N GLY A 593 -10.44 -4.04 8.06
CA GLY A 593 -11.76 -4.03 8.74
C GLY A 593 -12.59 -5.31 8.57
N SER A 594 -12.12 -6.30 7.82
CA SER A 594 -12.77 -7.62 7.67
C SER A 594 -12.64 -8.52 8.92
N HIS A 595 -12.01 -8.06 9.97
CA HIS A 595 -11.82 -8.79 11.23
C HIS A 595 -13.12 -9.28 11.85
N ALA A 596 -14.19 -8.47 11.75
CA ALA A 596 -15.50 -8.82 12.32
C ALA A 596 -16.13 -10.10 11.74
N GLU A 597 -15.76 -10.44 10.51
CA GLU A 597 -16.29 -11.64 9.82
C GLU A 597 -15.28 -12.79 9.81
N LEU A 598 -14.01 -12.50 9.49
CA LEU A 598 -13.02 -13.54 9.24
C LEU A 598 -12.44 -14.14 10.52
N VAL A 599 -12.31 -13.37 11.61
CA VAL A 599 -11.78 -13.90 12.88
C VAL A 599 -12.75 -14.88 13.53
N PRO A 600 -14.06 -14.59 13.65
CA PRO A 600 -15.05 -15.55 14.15
C PRO A 600 -15.13 -16.82 13.29
N ASP A 601 -14.94 -16.74 11.96
CA ASP A 601 -14.94 -17.91 11.08
C ASP A 601 -13.74 -18.84 11.39
N VAL A 602 -12.54 -18.30 11.61
CA VAL A 602 -11.38 -19.11 12.05
C VAL A 602 -11.64 -19.79 13.40
N LEU A 603 -12.20 -19.06 14.39
CA LEU A 603 -12.57 -19.63 15.68
C LEU A 603 -13.59 -20.77 15.56
N HIS A 604 -14.60 -20.56 14.73
CA HIS A 604 -15.65 -21.56 14.50
C HIS A 604 -15.06 -22.83 13.90
N ARG A 605 -14.23 -22.70 12.85
CA ARG A 605 -13.58 -23.84 12.17
C ARG A 605 -12.62 -24.59 13.08
N LEU A 606 -11.84 -23.94 13.91
CA LEU A 606 -10.98 -24.61 14.91
C LEU A 606 -11.81 -25.44 15.90
N ARG A 607 -12.97 -24.89 16.34
CA ARG A 607 -13.89 -25.61 17.24
C ARG A 607 -14.50 -26.85 16.56
N GLU A 608 -14.95 -26.70 15.31
CA GLU A 608 -15.51 -27.82 14.53
C GLU A 608 -14.45 -28.91 14.25
N ALA A 609 -13.21 -28.51 14.04
CA ALA A 609 -12.09 -29.42 13.85
C ALA A 609 -11.58 -30.09 15.15
N GLY A 610 -12.21 -29.81 16.28
CA GLY A 610 -11.86 -30.41 17.58
C GLY A 610 -10.64 -29.84 18.26
N ALA A 611 -10.23 -28.62 17.89
CA ALA A 611 -9.08 -27.90 18.44
C ALA A 611 -9.50 -26.58 19.15
N PRO A 612 -10.50 -26.58 20.05
CA PRO A 612 -10.99 -25.36 20.73
C PRO A 612 -9.98 -24.76 21.70
N ASP A 613 -8.96 -25.52 22.10
CA ASP A 613 -7.96 -25.12 23.08
C ASP A 613 -6.78 -24.34 22.47
N ILE A 614 -6.71 -24.23 21.13
CA ILE A 614 -5.71 -23.39 20.46
C ILE A 614 -6.15 -21.92 20.61
N PRO A 615 -5.41 -21.09 21.38
CA PRO A 615 -5.76 -19.67 21.53
C PRO A 615 -5.59 -18.95 20.21
N VAL A 616 -6.60 -18.14 19.85
CA VAL A 616 -6.59 -17.23 18.69
C VAL A 616 -6.40 -15.82 19.19
N ILE A 617 -5.44 -15.11 18.63
CA ILE A 617 -5.21 -13.69 18.87
C ILE A 617 -5.40 -12.89 17.59
N ALA A 618 -5.87 -11.66 17.70
CA ALA A 618 -6.06 -10.77 16.58
C ALA A 618 -5.20 -9.51 16.75
N GLY A 619 -4.62 -9.04 15.66
CA GLY A 619 -3.86 -7.79 15.64
C GLY A 619 -4.17 -6.96 14.39
N GLY A 620 -4.20 -5.63 14.55
CA GLY A 620 -4.48 -4.72 13.44
C GLY A 620 -5.12 -3.39 13.88
N ILE A 621 -5.66 -2.66 12.92
CA ILE A 621 -6.47 -1.47 13.21
C ILE A 621 -7.89 -1.94 13.55
N ILE A 622 -8.11 -2.25 14.82
CA ILE A 622 -9.37 -2.82 15.32
C ILE A 622 -9.99 -1.82 16.30
N PRO A 623 -11.18 -1.26 15.99
CA PRO A 623 -11.89 -0.36 16.89
C PRO A 623 -12.18 -1.01 18.26
N PRO A 624 -12.25 -0.23 19.36
CA PRO A 624 -12.47 -0.77 20.71
C PRO A 624 -13.75 -1.60 20.85
N ALA A 625 -14.84 -1.19 20.20
CA ALA A 625 -16.10 -1.94 20.20
C ALA A 625 -15.95 -3.30 19.52
N ASP A 626 -15.28 -3.35 18.37
CA ASP A 626 -15.02 -4.59 17.65
C ASP A 626 -14.05 -5.50 18.42
N ALA A 627 -13.04 -4.91 19.07
CA ALA A 627 -12.12 -5.65 19.94
C ALA A 627 -12.88 -6.33 21.09
N ALA A 628 -13.80 -5.61 21.74
CA ALA A 628 -14.65 -6.17 22.79
C ALA A 628 -15.51 -7.33 22.26
N ALA A 629 -16.16 -7.15 21.10
CA ALA A 629 -16.96 -8.20 20.47
C ALA A 629 -16.13 -9.44 20.09
N LEU A 630 -14.89 -9.27 19.60
CA LEU A 630 -13.98 -10.38 19.30
C LEU A 630 -13.59 -11.16 20.57
N ILE A 631 -13.30 -10.47 21.67
CA ILE A 631 -13.02 -11.11 22.97
C ILE A 631 -14.24 -11.90 23.45
N GLU A 632 -15.45 -11.33 23.34
CA GLU A 632 -16.70 -12.03 23.69
C GLU A 632 -16.93 -13.26 22.82
N ALA A 633 -16.56 -13.22 21.53
CA ALA A 633 -16.60 -14.36 20.62
C ALA A 633 -15.60 -15.48 20.96
N GLY A 634 -14.58 -15.18 21.80
CA GLY A 634 -13.60 -16.13 22.28
C GLY A 634 -12.18 -15.93 21.74
N VAL A 635 -11.87 -14.77 21.19
CA VAL A 635 -10.47 -14.36 20.90
C VAL A 635 -9.73 -14.18 22.23
N ALA A 636 -8.54 -14.75 22.34
CA ALA A 636 -7.77 -14.74 23.59
C ALA A 636 -7.19 -13.35 23.91
N ALA A 637 -6.73 -12.62 22.90
CA ALA A 637 -6.25 -11.26 23.03
C ALA A 637 -6.41 -10.49 21.70
N VAL A 638 -6.61 -9.17 21.80
CA VAL A 638 -6.61 -8.25 20.64
C VAL A 638 -5.49 -7.23 20.86
N PHE A 639 -4.66 -7.04 19.83
CA PHE A 639 -3.57 -6.06 19.79
C PHE A 639 -3.84 -4.99 18.77
N THR A 640 -3.66 -3.73 19.14
CA THR A 640 -3.90 -2.57 18.31
C THR A 640 -2.64 -1.72 18.21
N PRO A 641 -2.61 -0.64 17.42
CA PRO A 641 -1.47 0.28 17.41
C PRO A 641 -1.09 0.90 18.77
N LYS A 642 -1.94 0.77 19.78
CA LYS A 642 -1.61 1.13 21.19
C LYS A 642 -0.58 0.19 21.81
N ASP A 643 -0.59 -1.07 21.40
CA ASP A 643 0.34 -2.10 21.86
C ASP A 643 1.65 -1.98 21.05
N PHE A 644 2.47 -0.98 21.39
CA PHE A 644 3.61 -0.61 20.57
C PHE A 644 4.80 -1.56 20.68
N GLY A 645 5.03 -2.16 21.85
CA GLY A 645 6.15 -3.06 22.13
C GLY A 645 5.93 -4.46 21.56
N ILE A 646 6.51 -4.78 20.38
CA ILE A 646 6.35 -6.11 19.77
C ILE A 646 6.87 -7.22 20.67
N THR A 647 7.99 -6.98 21.38
CA THR A 647 8.56 -7.96 22.33
C THR A 647 7.58 -8.26 23.48
N GLU A 648 6.90 -7.25 23.99
CA GLU A 648 5.87 -7.38 25.02
C GLU A 648 4.65 -8.14 24.51
N ILE A 649 4.22 -7.87 23.26
CA ILE A 649 3.16 -8.63 22.58
C ILE A 649 3.52 -10.12 22.57
N ILE A 650 4.75 -10.47 22.19
CA ILE A 650 5.20 -11.88 22.20
C ILE A 650 5.14 -12.47 23.61
N GLY A 651 5.52 -11.71 24.63
CA GLY A 651 5.38 -12.11 26.03
C GLY A 651 3.94 -12.43 26.44
N ARG A 652 2.98 -11.58 26.02
CA ARG A 652 1.54 -11.79 26.25
C ARG A 652 0.99 -12.99 25.46
N ILE A 653 1.48 -13.25 24.25
CA ILE A 653 1.14 -14.47 23.48
C ILE A 653 1.51 -15.72 24.29
N VAL A 654 2.68 -15.74 24.94
CA VAL A 654 3.07 -16.86 25.79
C VAL A 654 2.12 -17.02 26.98
N ASP A 655 1.66 -15.90 27.58
CA ASP A 655 0.68 -15.96 28.67
C ASP A 655 -0.64 -16.59 28.23
N GLU A 656 -1.14 -16.25 27.05
CA GLU A 656 -2.36 -16.85 26.53
C GLU A 656 -2.19 -18.34 26.18
N ILE A 657 -1.01 -18.76 25.69
CA ILE A 657 -0.68 -20.18 25.51
C ILE A 657 -0.70 -20.92 26.87
N ARG A 658 -0.08 -20.35 27.91
CA ARG A 658 -0.07 -20.93 29.25
C ARG A 658 -1.47 -21.05 29.83
N LYS A 659 -2.26 -20.00 29.71
CA LYS A 659 -3.65 -19.96 30.17
C LYS A 659 -4.53 -21.01 29.48
N ALA A 660 -4.43 -21.14 28.17
CA ALA A 660 -5.14 -22.16 27.41
C ALA A 660 -4.79 -23.59 27.85
N ASN A 661 -3.53 -23.82 28.23
CA ASN A 661 -3.02 -25.11 28.71
C ASN A 661 -3.08 -25.26 30.23
N LYS A 662 -3.75 -24.37 30.95
CA LYS A 662 -3.94 -24.40 32.41
C LYS A 662 -2.61 -24.46 33.20
N LEU A 663 -1.58 -23.81 32.67
CA LEU A 663 -0.29 -23.64 33.32
C LEU A 663 -0.28 -22.36 34.18
N ASP A 664 0.49 -22.39 35.27
CA ASP A 664 0.64 -21.21 36.14
C ASP A 664 1.29 -20.03 35.38
N PRO A 665 0.86 -18.79 35.66
CA PRO A 665 1.51 -17.60 35.09
C PRO A 665 3.02 -17.59 35.45
N LEU A 666 3.86 -17.13 34.51
CA LEU A 666 5.26 -16.86 34.76
C LEU A 666 5.44 -15.37 35.04
N GLU A 667 5.82 -15.02 36.25
CA GLU A 667 6.25 -13.66 36.57
C GLU A 667 7.57 -13.38 35.85
N VAL A 668 7.55 -12.39 34.95
CA VAL A 668 8.77 -11.79 34.41
C VAL A 668 9.11 -10.64 35.38
N PRO A 669 10.28 -10.61 36.01
CA PRO A 669 10.67 -9.45 36.80
C PRO A 669 10.59 -8.19 35.93
N ALA A 670 9.95 -7.15 36.46
CA ALA A 670 9.74 -5.86 35.81
C ALA A 670 11.07 -5.15 35.50
#